data_0794bcd68a34b2683042853a3029df49
#
_entry.id   0794bcd68a34b2683042853a3029df49
#
_cell.length_a   1.000
_cell.length_b   1.000
_cell.length_c   1.000
_cell.angle_alpha   90.00
_cell.angle_beta   90.00
_cell.angle_gamma   90.00
#
_symmetry.space_group_name_H-M   'P 1'
#
loop_
_entity.id
_entity.type
_entity.pdbx_description
1 polymer ?
#
loop_
_entity_poly.entity_id
_entity_poly.type
_entity_poly.pdbx_seq_one_letter_code
_entity_poly.pdbx_strand_id
1 'polypeptide(L)'
;MLTKKEITINNYNDDAIQVLEGLDAVRKRPGMYIGSTDATGLHHLIWEIVDNAVDEVLSGFGDDIKVVINKDGSVSVADSGRGMPTGQHAMGIPTVQVIFTILHAGGKFGQGGYKTSGGLHGVGSSVVNALSAWLEVEITRDGAVYRQRFENGGKPVTTLKKVGTAPKSKSGTVVTFMPDDKIFSTIDFKFNTIAERLKESAFLLKNVKMSLTDLRGDEPIVEEFHYENGVQDFVEYLNEDKETLTPVIYMEGQDHDFQVEVALQYNDGFSDNILSFVNNVRTKDGGSHETGLKSAITKAMNDYARKTNLLKEKDKNLEGSDYREGLSAVLSILVPEQHLQFEGQTKDKLGSPLARPIVDSIVSEKLTFFLLENGEVASHLVRKAIKARDAREAARKARDDSRNGKKNKKDKGLLSGKLTPAQSKNAKKNELYLVEGDSAGGSAKQGRDRKFQAILPLRGKVLNTEKAKMADILKNEEINTMVYTIGAGVGADFNLEDINYDKIIIMTDADTDGAHIQTLLLTFFYRYMRPLVETGHVYIALPPLYKMSKGKGKTEKIAYAWTDGELEDLRREFGKGAILQRYKGLGEMNANQLWETTMDPETRTLIRVTIDDLARAERRVSVLMGDKAAPRRQWIEDNVKFTLEENTVF
;
A
#
# COMPACT_ATOMS: atom_id res chain seq x y z
N MET A 1 38.09 -4.68 43.07
CA MET A 1 37.02 -3.83 43.63
C MET A 1 36.19 -3.33 42.46
N LEU A 2 35.05 -3.97 42.21
CA LEU A 2 34.11 -3.56 41.16
C LEU A 2 33.09 -2.64 41.81
N THR A 3 33.10 -1.38 41.40
CA THR A 3 32.13 -0.36 41.84
C THR A 3 30.74 -0.74 41.31
N LYS A 4 29.79 -0.95 42.24
CA LYS A 4 28.36 -1.06 41.95
C LYS A 4 27.89 0.24 41.27
N LYS A 5 27.52 0.19 40.00
CA LYS A 5 26.66 1.20 39.39
C LYS A 5 25.31 1.15 40.11
N GLU A 6 24.98 2.19 40.83
CA GLU A 6 23.63 2.38 41.35
C GLU A 6 22.64 2.43 40.19
N ILE A 7 21.80 1.42 40.12
CA ILE A 7 20.63 1.43 39.26
C ILE A 7 19.68 2.46 39.89
N THR A 8 19.58 3.61 39.28
CA THR A 8 18.53 4.60 39.60
C THR A 8 17.21 3.94 39.30
N ILE A 9 16.53 3.44 40.30
CA ILE A 9 15.13 2.99 40.19
C ILE A 9 14.36 4.28 39.87
N ASN A 10 13.90 4.41 38.60
CA ASN A 10 12.93 5.43 38.22
C ASN A 10 11.74 5.27 39.18
N ASN A 11 11.43 6.29 39.94
CA ASN A 11 10.28 6.35 40.84
C ASN A 11 9.01 6.26 39.98
N TYR A 12 8.53 5.04 39.72
CA TYR A 12 7.20 4.79 39.19
C TYR A 12 6.23 4.86 40.36
N ASN A 13 5.75 6.07 40.63
CA ASN A 13 4.80 6.41 41.68
C ASN A 13 3.56 7.09 41.05
N ASP A 14 2.58 7.43 41.86
CA ASP A 14 1.32 8.04 41.41
C ASP A 14 1.54 9.31 40.58
N ASP A 15 2.58 10.10 40.90
CA ASP A 15 2.96 11.31 40.16
C ASP A 15 3.50 11.03 38.74
N ALA A 16 3.91 9.79 38.47
CA ALA A 16 4.37 9.37 37.15
C ALA A 16 3.20 9.10 36.18
N ILE A 17 1.98 9.00 36.67
CA ILE A 17 0.77 8.79 35.87
C ILE A 17 0.27 10.15 35.40
N GLN A 18 0.48 10.42 34.09
CA GLN A 18 0.00 11.64 33.44
C GLN A 18 -1.30 11.35 32.68
N VAL A 19 -2.33 12.12 32.98
CA VAL A 19 -3.58 12.15 32.19
C VAL A 19 -3.41 13.22 31.12
N LEU A 20 -3.61 12.82 29.87
CA LEU A 20 -3.62 13.72 28.72
C LEU A 20 -5.08 13.99 28.34
N GLU A 21 -5.48 15.24 28.29
CA GLU A 21 -6.83 15.65 27.94
C GLU A 21 -6.89 16.29 26.55
N GLY A 22 -8.00 16.06 25.84
CA GLY A 22 -8.33 16.73 24.58
C GLY A 22 -7.25 16.57 23.51
N LEU A 23 -6.95 17.65 22.79
CA LEU A 23 -6.04 17.66 21.64
C LEU A 23 -4.56 17.46 22.02
N ASP A 24 -4.18 17.68 23.26
CA ASP A 24 -2.79 17.45 23.71
C ASP A 24 -2.42 15.96 23.67
N ALA A 25 -3.39 15.06 23.86
CA ALA A 25 -3.20 13.62 23.71
C ALA A 25 -2.81 13.26 22.27
N VAL A 26 -3.45 13.89 21.28
CA VAL A 26 -3.18 13.70 19.85
C VAL A 26 -1.76 14.17 19.51
N ARG A 27 -1.39 15.37 19.95
CA ARG A 27 -0.05 15.95 19.69
C ARG A 27 1.07 15.14 20.32
N LYS A 28 0.85 14.56 21.49
CA LYS A 28 1.86 13.78 22.20
C LYS A 28 2.04 12.38 21.60
N ARG A 29 1.00 11.82 20.98
CA ARG A 29 1.02 10.48 20.35
C ARG A 29 0.30 10.46 19.01
N PRO A 30 0.77 11.22 18.01
CA PRO A 30 0.10 11.35 16.71
C PRO A 30 -0.02 10.02 15.98
N GLY A 31 0.96 9.13 16.09
CA GLY A 31 0.95 7.82 15.47
C GLY A 31 -0.25 6.92 15.84
N MET A 32 -0.90 7.17 17.00
CA MET A 32 -2.13 6.45 17.38
C MET A 32 -3.33 6.82 16.50
N TYR A 33 -3.31 8.02 15.89
CA TYR A 33 -4.43 8.58 15.13
C TYR A 33 -4.19 8.58 13.62
N ILE A 34 -2.95 8.81 13.19
CA ILE A 34 -2.57 8.94 11.78
C ILE A 34 -1.52 7.91 11.33
N GLY A 35 -1.19 6.92 12.18
CA GLY A 35 -0.27 5.84 11.89
C GLY A 35 1.21 6.22 12.01
N SER A 36 1.65 7.32 11.41
CA SER A 36 3.05 7.80 11.44
C SER A 36 3.11 9.32 11.40
N THR A 37 4.32 9.88 11.54
CA THR A 37 4.58 11.33 11.36
C THR A 37 5.49 11.62 10.17
N ASP A 38 5.65 10.66 9.29
CA ASP A 38 6.31 10.79 7.99
C ASP A 38 5.36 11.29 6.89
N ALA A 39 5.77 11.19 5.64
CA ALA A 39 4.95 11.58 4.49
C ALA A 39 3.59 10.86 4.45
N THR A 40 3.50 9.60 4.92
CA THR A 40 2.24 8.83 4.93
C THR A 40 1.25 9.45 5.91
N GLY A 41 1.67 9.69 7.16
CA GLY A 41 0.82 10.35 8.16
C GLY A 41 0.48 11.80 7.79
N LEU A 42 1.38 12.51 7.09
CA LEU A 42 1.10 13.83 6.57
C LEU A 42 -0.09 13.83 5.60
N HIS A 43 -0.08 12.93 4.62
CA HIS A 43 -1.19 12.81 3.65
C HIS A 43 -2.50 12.37 4.32
N HIS A 44 -2.43 11.64 5.43
CA HIS A 44 -3.61 11.22 6.18
C HIS A 44 -4.45 12.40 6.67
N LEU A 45 -3.85 13.55 6.95
CA LEU A 45 -4.59 14.77 7.28
C LEU A 45 -5.55 15.20 6.16
N ILE A 46 -5.12 15.07 4.90
CA ILE A 46 -5.99 15.38 3.75
C ILE A 46 -7.15 14.38 3.68
N TRP A 47 -6.85 13.08 3.89
CA TRP A 47 -7.87 12.03 3.82
C TRP A 47 -8.99 12.24 4.82
N GLU A 48 -8.68 12.62 6.06
CA GLU A 48 -9.70 12.88 7.09
C GLU A 48 -10.67 13.99 6.69
N ILE A 49 -10.20 15.04 6.00
CA ILE A 49 -11.08 16.13 5.54
C ILE A 49 -11.82 15.76 4.25
N VAL A 50 -11.16 15.06 3.32
CA VAL A 50 -11.78 14.55 2.08
C VAL A 50 -12.88 13.54 2.42
N ASP A 51 -12.63 12.61 3.36
CA ASP A 51 -13.62 11.62 3.78
C ASP A 51 -14.87 12.29 4.39
N ASN A 52 -14.73 13.43 5.06
CA ASN A 52 -15.88 14.21 5.52
C ASN A 52 -16.69 14.81 4.36
N ALA A 53 -16.02 15.29 3.31
CA ALA A 53 -16.68 15.78 2.09
C ALA A 53 -17.39 14.63 1.34
N VAL A 54 -16.75 13.46 1.27
CA VAL A 54 -17.32 12.23 0.70
C VAL A 54 -18.58 11.78 1.47
N ASP A 55 -18.56 11.85 2.81
CA ASP A 55 -19.72 11.49 3.63
C ASP A 55 -20.94 12.42 3.37
N GLU A 56 -20.73 13.71 3.05
CA GLU A 56 -21.82 14.59 2.58
C GLU A 56 -22.41 14.10 1.26
N VAL A 57 -21.55 13.74 0.30
CA VAL A 57 -21.96 13.20 -1.00
C VAL A 57 -22.72 11.88 -0.85
N LEU A 58 -22.21 10.93 -0.06
CA LEU A 58 -22.88 9.65 0.22
C LEU A 58 -24.24 9.84 0.92
N SER A 59 -24.41 10.94 1.62
CA SER A 59 -25.68 11.33 2.23
C SER A 59 -26.63 12.04 1.25
N GLY A 60 -26.25 12.19 -0.01
CA GLY A 60 -27.04 12.82 -1.08
C GLY A 60 -26.89 14.33 -1.13
N PHE A 61 -25.86 14.92 -0.54
CA PHE A 61 -25.63 16.36 -0.51
C PHE A 61 -24.32 16.76 -1.17
N GLY A 62 -24.42 17.54 -2.25
CA GLY A 62 -23.26 17.99 -3.01
C GLY A 62 -22.74 16.97 -4.03
N ASP A 63 -21.99 17.48 -4.99
CA ASP A 63 -21.46 16.74 -6.16
C ASP A 63 -20.09 17.22 -6.60
N ASP A 64 -19.47 18.15 -5.84
CA ASP A 64 -18.18 18.77 -6.19
C ASP A 64 -17.27 18.83 -4.95
N ILE A 65 -16.08 18.23 -5.06
CA ILE A 65 -15.03 18.22 -4.03
C ILE A 65 -13.74 18.75 -4.64
N LYS A 66 -13.16 19.77 -4.02
CA LYS A 66 -11.93 20.42 -4.50
C LYS A 66 -10.85 20.34 -3.45
N VAL A 67 -9.66 19.89 -3.87
CA VAL A 67 -8.45 19.90 -3.06
C VAL A 67 -7.44 20.86 -3.70
N VAL A 68 -6.90 21.78 -2.92
CA VAL A 68 -5.94 22.77 -3.40
C VAL A 68 -4.71 22.75 -2.49
N ILE A 69 -3.54 22.52 -3.06
CA ILE A 69 -2.26 22.74 -2.40
C ILE A 69 -1.89 24.21 -2.68
N ASN A 70 -1.92 25.03 -1.65
CA ASN A 70 -1.69 26.46 -1.76
C ASN A 70 -0.20 26.81 -1.92
N LYS A 71 0.10 28.05 -2.35
CA LYS A 71 1.48 28.54 -2.55
C LYS A 71 2.33 28.49 -1.28
N ASP A 72 1.71 28.64 -0.12
CA ASP A 72 2.39 28.60 1.18
C ASP A 72 2.59 27.17 1.71
N GLY A 73 2.11 26.15 0.99
CA GLY A 73 2.16 24.73 1.38
C GLY A 73 0.99 24.28 2.24
N SER A 74 0.03 25.17 2.59
CA SER A 74 -1.22 24.75 3.23
C SER A 74 -2.11 24.00 2.24
N VAL A 75 -3.07 23.22 2.74
CA VAL A 75 -4.04 22.49 1.91
C VAL A 75 -5.45 22.97 2.23
N SER A 76 -6.23 23.22 1.19
CA SER A 76 -7.66 23.53 1.27
C SER A 76 -8.47 22.37 0.70
N VAL A 77 -9.47 21.90 1.41
CA VAL A 77 -10.47 20.94 0.93
C VAL A 77 -11.83 21.62 0.99
N ALA A 78 -12.53 21.69 -0.14
CA ALA A 78 -13.83 22.30 -0.27
C ALA A 78 -14.87 21.27 -0.76
N ASP A 79 -16.05 21.27 -0.16
CA ASP A 79 -17.21 20.50 -0.58
C ASP A 79 -18.38 21.41 -0.95
N SER A 80 -19.32 20.89 -1.75
CA SER A 80 -20.60 21.51 -2.08
C SER A 80 -21.77 20.95 -1.26
N GLY A 81 -21.49 20.36 -0.09
CA GLY A 81 -22.48 19.76 0.81
C GLY A 81 -23.38 20.78 1.53
N ARG A 82 -24.02 20.35 2.62
CA ARG A 82 -24.93 21.19 3.43
C ARG A 82 -24.25 22.34 4.16
N GLY A 83 -22.94 22.32 4.29
CA GLY A 83 -22.17 23.17 5.19
C GLY A 83 -22.34 22.77 6.67
N MET A 84 -21.26 22.86 7.45
CA MET A 84 -21.28 22.51 8.87
C MET A 84 -22.31 23.35 9.65
N PRO A 85 -22.90 22.82 10.75
CA PRO A 85 -23.81 23.59 11.61
C PRO A 85 -23.14 24.84 12.20
N THR A 86 -23.76 25.99 12.06
CA THR A 86 -23.22 27.31 12.51
C THR A 86 -23.83 27.82 13.83
N GLY A 87 -24.70 27.02 14.45
CA GLY A 87 -25.35 27.34 15.71
C GLY A 87 -24.47 27.08 16.95
N GLN A 88 -25.05 27.39 18.11
CA GLN A 88 -24.46 27.09 19.42
C GLN A 88 -24.76 25.65 19.84
N HIS A 89 -23.76 24.95 20.30
CA HIS A 89 -23.92 23.64 20.90
C HIS A 89 -24.40 23.73 22.37
N ALA A 90 -24.97 22.65 22.91
CA ALA A 90 -25.42 22.58 24.30
C ALA A 90 -24.32 22.89 25.33
N MET A 91 -23.06 22.77 24.96
CA MET A 91 -21.88 23.12 25.76
C MET A 91 -21.62 24.66 25.84
N GLY A 92 -22.44 25.49 25.21
CA GLY A 92 -22.29 26.94 25.23
C GLY A 92 -21.21 27.50 24.30
N ILE A 93 -20.65 26.70 23.41
CA ILE A 93 -19.68 27.09 22.38
C ILE A 93 -20.21 26.78 20.97
N PRO A 94 -19.71 27.42 19.91
CA PRO A 94 -20.11 27.12 18.54
C PRO A 94 -19.96 25.64 18.19
N THR A 95 -20.92 25.05 17.49
CA THR A 95 -20.87 23.63 17.07
C THR A 95 -19.63 23.34 16.26
N VAL A 96 -19.18 24.25 15.40
CA VAL A 96 -17.92 24.14 14.65
C VAL A 96 -16.71 23.96 15.57
N GLN A 97 -16.66 24.75 16.65
CA GLN A 97 -15.58 24.65 17.63
C GLN A 97 -15.61 23.27 18.32
N VAL A 98 -16.79 22.72 18.63
CA VAL A 98 -16.91 21.37 19.20
C VAL A 98 -16.30 20.33 18.25
N ILE A 99 -16.64 20.40 16.94
CA ILE A 99 -16.17 19.45 15.90
C ILE A 99 -14.62 19.47 15.80
N PHE A 100 -14.00 20.65 15.90
CA PHE A 100 -12.56 20.78 15.70
C PHE A 100 -11.73 20.71 16.98
N THR A 101 -12.33 20.78 18.18
CA THR A 101 -11.56 20.82 19.44
C THR A 101 -11.87 19.70 20.42
N ILE A 102 -12.96 18.95 20.21
CA ILE A 102 -13.35 17.88 21.13
C ILE A 102 -13.25 16.54 20.39
N LEU A 103 -12.51 15.61 20.99
CA LEU A 103 -12.41 14.24 20.49
C LEU A 103 -13.74 13.51 20.72
N HIS A 104 -14.08 12.61 19.80
CA HIS A 104 -15.33 11.85 19.82
C HIS A 104 -16.58 12.74 19.79
N ALA A 105 -16.51 13.85 19.05
CA ALA A 105 -17.63 14.74 18.78
C ALA A 105 -17.93 14.76 17.27
N GLY A 106 -19.18 14.56 16.89
CA GLY A 106 -19.58 14.57 15.48
C GLY A 106 -21.06 14.26 15.30
N GLY A 107 -21.60 14.64 14.14
CA GLY A 107 -23.00 14.38 13.76
C GLY A 107 -23.28 12.96 13.23
N LYS A 108 -22.29 12.07 13.28
CA LYS A 108 -22.34 10.70 12.76
C LYS A 108 -22.64 9.67 13.86
N PHE A 109 -22.79 10.08 15.12
CA PHE A 109 -23.20 9.23 16.23
C PHE A 109 -24.72 9.24 16.39
N GLY A 110 -25.42 8.16 15.99
CA GLY A 110 -26.84 7.98 16.21
C GLY A 110 -27.75 8.38 15.02
N GLN A 111 -29.07 8.46 15.26
CA GLN A 111 -30.12 8.56 14.22
C GLN A 111 -30.18 9.88 13.42
N GLY A 112 -29.11 10.66 13.38
CA GLY A 112 -29.20 12.06 13.03
C GLY A 112 -28.55 12.49 11.72
N GLY A 113 -28.72 11.86 10.59
CA GLY A 113 -28.42 12.54 9.32
C GLY A 113 -27.41 11.88 8.38
N TYR A 114 -26.73 10.84 8.81
CA TYR A 114 -25.87 10.00 7.98
C TYR A 114 -26.32 8.54 8.13
N LYS A 115 -26.80 7.91 7.07
CA LYS A 115 -27.18 6.49 7.07
C LYS A 115 -25.97 5.60 6.90
N THR A 116 -25.03 6.04 6.08
CA THR A 116 -23.76 5.39 5.78
C THR A 116 -22.66 6.44 5.84
N SER A 117 -21.60 6.17 6.55
CA SER A 117 -20.43 7.06 6.60
C SER A 117 -19.13 6.25 6.75
N GLY A 118 -18.04 6.76 6.20
CA GLY A 118 -16.70 6.24 6.41
C GLY A 118 -16.10 6.66 7.75
N GLY A 119 -16.50 7.85 8.25
CA GLY A 119 -16.00 8.44 9.49
C GLY A 119 -16.75 7.97 10.74
N LEU A 120 -16.27 6.96 11.45
CA LEU A 120 -16.94 6.34 12.59
C LEU A 120 -16.54 6.89 13.96
N HIS A 121 -15.35 7.47 14.08
CA HIS A 121 -14.78 7.73 15.40
C HIS A 121 -14.98 9.17 15.89
N GLY A 122 -15.45 10.07 15.02
CA GLY A 122 -15.67 11.49 15.37
C GLY A 122 -14.39 12.21 15.81
N VAL A 123 -13.25 11.82 15.28
CA VAL A 123 -11.95 12.38 15.65
C VAL A 123 -11.19 13.04 14.50
N GLY A 124 -11.51 12.75 13.24
CA GLY A 124 -10.73 13.19 12.07
C GLY A 124 -10.49 14.69 12.05
N SER A 125 -11.54 15.51 12.08
CA SER A 125 -11.42 16.98 12.07
C SER A 125 -10.61 17.53 13.26
N SER A 126 -10.81 17.00 14.46
CA SER A 126 -10.09 17.42 15.65
C SER A 126 -8.63 16.97 15.64
N VAL A 127 -8.32 15.80 15.04
CA VAL A 127 -6.95 15.32 14.84
C VAL A 127 -6.21 16.21 13.83
N VAL A 128 -6.82 16.55 12.69
CA VAL A 128 -6.22 17.47 11.72
C VAL A 128 -5.92 18.83 12.38
N ASN A 129 -6.86 19.36 13.16
CA ASN A 129 -6.67 20.62 13.89
C ASN A 129 -5.54 20.52 14.92
N ALA A 130 -5.49 19.45 15.68
CA ALA A 130 -4.44 19.22 16.70
C ALA A 130 -3.03 19.14 16.09
N LEU A 131 -2.90 18.57 14.89
CA LEU A 131 -1.62 18.35 14.21
C LEU A 131 -1.25 19.46 13.22
N SER A 132 -2.04 20.55 13.20
CA SER A 132 -1.79 21.72 12.36
C SER A 132 -1.20 22.87 13.17
N ALA A 133 -0.31 23.64 12.53
CA ALA A 133 0.16 24.92 13.04
C ALA A 133 -1.00 25.92 13.10
N TRP A 134 -1.84 25.90 12.05
CA TRP A 134 -3.12 26.61 12.03
C TRP A 134 -4.13 25.88 11.14
N LEU A 135 -5.42 26.08 11.44
CA LEU A 135 -6.54 25.60 10.64
C LEU A 135 -7.62 26.69 10.59
N GLU A 136 -8.19 26.89 9.41
CA GLU A 136 -9.31 27.79 9.19
C GLU A 136 -10.47 27.04 8.54
N VAL A 137 -11.69 27.26 9.03
CA VAL A 137 -12.89 26.72 8.45
C VAL A 137 -13.77 27.86 7.96
N GLU A 138 -14.20 27.77 6.69
CA GLU A 138 -15.20 28.65 6.09
C GLU A 138 -16.44 27.84 5.74
N ILE A 139 -17.61 28.33 6.13
CA ILE A 139 -18.88 27.62 5.97
C ILE A 139 -19.85 28.54 5.24
N THR A 140 -20.35 28.09 4.11
CA THR A 140 -21.45 28.71 3.39
C THR A 140 -22.73 27.97 3.74
N ARG A 141 -23.67 28.66 4.43
CA ARG A 141 -24.94 28.07 4.85
C ARG A 141 -25.99 29.13 5.05
N ASP A 142 -27.23 28.83 4.67
CA ASP A 142 -28.42 29.68 4.87
C ASP A 142 -28.25 31.13 4.36
N GLY A 143 -27.53 31.29 3.24
CA GLY A 143 -27.30 32.59 2.60
C GLY A 143 -26.21 33.45 3.27
N ALA A 144 -25.43 32.88 4.16
CA ALA A 144 -24.31 33.53 4.84
C ALA A 144 -23.03 32.74 4.75
N VAL A 145 -21.89 33.43 4.87
CA VAL A 145 -20.55 32.85 4.95
C VAL A 145 -20.03 33.12 6.36
N TYR A 146 -19.63 32.04 7.02
CA TYR A 146 -19.06 32.06 8.36
C TYR A 146 -17.61 31.59 8.35
N ARG A 147 -16.80 32.12 9.29
CA ARG A 147 -15.37 31.73 9.38
C ARG A 147 -14.93 31.60 10.83
N GLN A 148 -14.09 30.61 11.11
CA GLN A 148 -13.41 30.42 12.38
C GLN A 148 -11.98 29.91 12.14
N ARG A 149 -11.04 30.39 12.97
CA ARG A 149 -9.62 30.03 12.89
C ARG A 149 -9.11 29.47 14.20
N PHE A 150 -8.23 28.49 14.07
CA PHE A 150 -7.55 27.79 15.15
C PHE A 150 -6.04 27.84 14.91
N GLU A 151 -5.24 27.89 15.97
CA GLU A 151 -3.78 27.93 15.89
C GLU A 151 -3.15 27.12 17.04
N ASN A 152 -1.84 26.88 16.94
CA ASN A 152 -1.05 26.28 18.02
C ASN A 152 -1.64 24.94 18.53
N GLY A 153 -1.93 24.02 17.62
CA GLY A 153 -2.48 22.71 17.97
C GLY A 153 -3.95 22.73 18.33
N GLY A 154 -4.74 23.57 17.64
CA GLY A 154 -6.18 23.54 17.67
C GLY A 154 -6.84 24.50 18.66
N LYS A 155 -6.10 25.48 19.20
CA LYS A 155 -6.67 26.52 20.07
C LYS A 155 -7.45 27.52 19.24
N PRO A 156 -8.73 27.81 19.55
CA PRO A 156 -9.52 28.81 18.82
C PRO A 156 -8.93 30.21 19.06
N VAL A 157 -8.53 30.89 17.99
CA VAL A 157 -8.04 32.28 18.03
C VAL A 157 -9.09 33.27 17.60
N THR A 158 -10.16 32.79 16.94
CA THR A 158 -11.36 33.56 16.65
C THR A 158 -12.61 32.78 17.08
N THR A 159 -13.69 33.49 17.36
CA THR A 159 -15.02 32.89 17.44
C THR A 159 -15.61 32.75 16.05
N LEU A 160 -16.58 31.85 15.85
CA LEU A 160 -17.30 31.73 14.59
C LEU A 160 -18.01 33.06 14.30
N LYS A 161 -17.69 33.70 13.17
CA LYS A 161 -18.24 34.99 12.77
C LYS A 161 -18.78 34.93 11.34
N LYS A 162 -19.92 35.62 11.12
CA LYS A 162 -20.38 35.87 9.76
C LYS A 162 -19.44 36.89 9.10
N VAL A 163 -18.83 36.46 7.97
CA VAL A 163 -17.86 37.28 7.22
C VAL A 163 -18.38 37.73 5.87
N GLY A 164 -19.50 37.15 5.41
CA GLY A 164 -20.09 37.50 4.12
C GLY A 164 -21.49 36.98 3.93
N THR A 165 -22.00 37.17 2.71
CA THR A 165 -23.27 36.63 2.24
C THR A 165 -23.06 35.81 0.98
N ALA A 166 -23.91 34.81 0.76
CA ALA A 166 -23.91 33.96 -0.43
C ALA A 166 -25.33 33.76 -0.93
N PRO A 167 -25.53 33.33 -2.19
CA PRO A 167 -26.84 32.87 -2.64
C PRO A 167 -27.37 31.76 -1.73
N LYS A 168 -28.66 31.77 -1.41
CA LYS A 168 -29.30 30.74 -0.57
C LYS A 168 -29.18 29.32 -1.15
N SER A 169 -29.02 29.21 -2.47
CA SER A 169 -28.81 27.95 -3.18
C SER A 169 -27.39 27.39 -3.04
N LYS A 170 -26.46 28.20 -2.52
CA LYS A 170 -25.07 27.79 -2.35
C LYS A 170 -24.81 27.40 -0.90
N SER A 171 -24.30 26.20 -0.70
CA SER A 171 -23.84 25.70 0.60
C SER A 171 -22.55 24.90 0.43
N GLY A 172 -21.85 24.65 1.52
CA GLY A 172 -20.61 23.85 1.53
C GLY A 172 -19.68 24.27 2.65
N THR A 173 -18.61 23.52 2.80
CA THR A 173 -17.54 23.80 3.76
C THR A 173 -16.20 23.86 3.05
N VAL A 174 -15.32 24.77 3.47
CA VAL A 174 -13.92 24.81 3.10
C VAL A 174 -13.09 24.71 4.37
N VAL A 175 -12.22 23.70 4.43
CA VAL A 175 -11.25 23.54 5.52
C VAL A 175 -9.87 23.75 4.94
N THR A 176 -9.15 24.74 5.46
CA THR A 176 -7.75 25.02 5.08
C THR A 176 -6.87 24.80 6.29
N PHE A 177 -5.78 24.06 6.13
CA PHE A 177 -4.87 23.77 7.22
C PHE A 177 -3.40 23.77 6.79
N MET A 178 -2.52 24.12 7.71
CA MET A 178 -1.08 24.05 7.59
C MET A 178 -0.56 23.03 8.58
N PRO A 179 0.05 21.91 8.16
CA PRO A 179 0.66 20.96 9.10
C PRO A 179 1.70 21.60 10.00
N ASP A 180 1.83 21.09 11.22
CA ASP A 180 2.84 21.58 12.18
C ASP A 180 4.20 20.91 11.90
N ASP A 181 5.18 21.70 11.46
CA ASP A 181 6.55 21.28 11.14
C ASP A 181 7.33 20.73 12.36
N LYS A 182 6.84 20.97 13.57
CA LYS A 182 7.40 20.39 14.79
C LYS A 182 6.96 18.97 15.07
N ILE A 183 5.94 18.48 14.34
CA ILE A 183 5.36 17.14 14.50
C ILE A 183 5.80 16.24 13.34
N PHE A 184 5.70 16.76 12.13
CA PHE A 184 5.99 15.98 10.92
C PHE A 184 7.45 16.09 10.51
N SER A 185 8.03 14.98 10.08
CA SER A 185 9.39 14.94 9.51
C SER A 185 9.49 15.66 8.17
N THR A 186 8.37 15.85 7.48
CA THR A 186 8.20 16.63 6.25
C THR A 186 6.80 17.22 6.20
N ILE A 187 6.66 18.40 5.61
CA ILE A 187 5.37 19.04 5.33
C ILE A 187 5.13 19.20 3.82
N ASP A 188 5.91 18.47 3.01
CA ASP A 188 5.81 18.49 1.55
C ASP A 188 4.79 17.46 1.04
N PHE A 189 3.62 17.94 0.64
CA PHE A 189 2.57 17.13 0.04
C PHE A 189 2.93 16.72 -1.39
N LYS A 190 2.77 15.43 -1.69
CA LYS A 190 3.04 14.87 -3.02
C LYS A 190 1.77 14.89 -3.88
N PHE A 191 1.79 15.71 -4.94
CA PHE A 191 0.66 15.84 -5.88
C PHE A 191 0.13 14.49 -6.36
N ASN A 192 1.01 13.63 -6.90
CA ASN A 192 0.60 12.34 -7.44
C ASN A 192 -0.06 11.42 -6.40
N THR A 193 0.37 11.48 -5.13
CA THR A 193 -0.23 10.68 -4.06
C THR A 193 -1.68 11.13 -3.78
N ILE A 194 -1.92 12.45 -3.83
CA ILE A 194 -3.25 13.00 -3.62
C ILE A 194 -4.13 12.72 -4.84
N ALA A 195 -3.62 12.96 -6.05
CA ALA A 195 -4.32 12.74 -7.32
C ALA A 195 -4.86 11.31 -7.42
N GLU A 196 -4.04 10.31 -7.15
CA GLU A 196 -4.42 8.91 -7.22
C GLU A 196 -5.50 8.55 -6.19
N ARG A 197 -5.42 9.05 -4.96
CA ARG A 197 -6.45 8.80 -3.94
C ARG A 197 -7.78 9.46 -4.29
N LEU A 198 -7.75 10.69 -4.82
CA LEU A 198 -8.96 11.36 -5.29
C LEU A 198 -9.59 10.63 -6.48
N LYS A 199 -8.75 10.12 -7.38
CA LYS A 199 -9.17 9.29 -8.51
C LYS A 199 -9.90 8.02 -8.06
N GLU A 200 -9.33 7.27 -7.09
CA GLU A 200 -9.99 6.10 -6.50
C GLU A 200 -11.36 6.47 -5.91
N SER A 201 -11.42 7.56 -5.14
CA SER A 201 -12.67 8.03 -4.53
C SER A 201 -13.69 8.46 -5.59
N ALA A 202 -13.25 9.11 -6.66
CA ALA A 202 -14.13 9.53 -7.76
C ALA A 202 -14.73 8.33 -8.52
N PHE A 203 -13.98 7.24 -8.71
CA PHE A 203 -14.53 5.99 -9.28
C PHE A 203 -15.63 5.36 -8.43
N LEU A 204 -15.59 5.55 -7.11
CA LEU A 204 -16.60 4.99 -6.20
C LEU A 204 -17.85 5.85 -6.06
N LEU A 205 -17.77 7.11 -6.49
CA LEU A 205 -18.83 8.11 -6.35
C LEU A 205 -19.32 8.54 -7.73
N LYS A 206 -20.31 7.80 -8.27
CA LYS A 206 -20.89 8.10 -9.59
C LYS A 206 -21.31 9.56 -9.70
N ASN A 207 -20.94 10.21 -10.81
CA ASN A 207 -21.32 11.59 -11.15
C ASN A 207 -20.82 12.68 -10.19
N VAL A 208 -19.86 12.37 -9.31
CA VAL A 208 -19.21 13.36 -8.45
C VAL A 208 -17.96 13.89 -9.13
N LYS A 209 -17.82 15.21 -9.14
CA LYS A 209 -16.62 15.87 -9.66
C LYS A 209 -15.63 16.07 -8.53
N MET A 210 -14.41 15.55 -8.71
CA MET A 210 -13.28 15.83 -7.83
C MET A 210 -12.20 16.57 -8.59
N SER A 211 -11.51 17.50 -7.95
CA SER A 211 -10.38 18.20 -8.57
C SER A 211 -9.23 18.39 -7.58
N LEU A 212 -8.02 18.32 -8.11
CA LEU A 212 -6.78 18.65 -7.41
C LEU A 212 -6.08 19.78 -8.13
N THR A 213 -5.73 20.83 -7.40
CA THR A 213 -4.96 21.96 -7.91
C THR A 213 -3.69 22.15 -7.07
N ASP A 214 -2.54 22.21 -7.69
CA ASP A 214 -1.26 22.57 -7.04
C ASP A 214 -0.84 23.97 -7.49
N LEU A 215 -0.78 24.89 -6.53
CA LEU A 215 -0.43 26.30 -6.75
C LEU A 215 1.02 26.63 -6.37
N ARG A 216 1.84 25.63 -5.95
CA ARG A 216 3.20 25.87 -5.47
C ARG A 216 4.17 26.28 -6.57
N GLY A 217 3.95 25.82 -7.81
CA GLY A 217 4.76 26.19 -8.97
C GLY A 217 4.41 27.56 -9.55
N ASP A 218 5.13 27.95 -10.59
CA ASP A 218 4.87 29.20 -11.34
C ASP A 218 3.53 29.13 -12.08
N GLU A 219 3.18 27.96 -12.60
CA GLU A 219 1.89 27.68 -13.23
C GLU A 219 1.10 26.65 -12.40
N PRO A 220 -0.22 26.84 -12.26
CA PRO A 220 -1.05 25.84 -11.57
C PRO A 220 -1.08 24.51 -12.31
N ILE A 221 -0.94 23.40 -11.57
CA ILE A 221 -1.20 22.06 -12.09
C ILE A 221 -2.60 21.67 -11.63
N VAL A 222 -3.47 21.31 -12.58
CA VAL A 222 -4.87 20.96 -12.30
C VAL A 222 -5.16 19.58 -12.88
N GLU A 223 -5.76 18.71 -12.08
CA GLU A 223 -6.27 17.40 -12.50
C GLU A 223 -7.72 17.26 -12.03
N GLU A 224 -8.62 16.83 -12.93
CA GLU A 224 -10.03 16.63 -12.67
C GLU A 224 -10.40 15.17 -12.84
N PHE A 225 -11.26 14.67 -11.95
CA PHE A 225 -11.74 13.29 -11.92
C PHE A 225 -13.27 13.30 -11.91
N HIS A 226 -13.87 12.64 -12.90
CA HIS A 226 -15.31 12.52 -13.02
C HIS A 226 -15.63 11.25 -13.82
N TYR A 227 -16.36 10.31 -13.21
CA TYR A 227 -16.67 9.01 -13.77
C TYR A 227 -18.16 8.73 -13.69
N GLU A 228 -18.80 8.49 -14.84
CA GLU A 228 -20.24 8.29 -14.93
C GLU A 228 -20.67 6.87 -14.56
N ASN A 229 -19.81 5.87 -14.90
CA ASN A 229 -20.13 4.46 -14.67
C ASN A 229 -19.52 3.90 -13.36
N GLY A 230 -18.81 4.73 -12.61
CA GLY A 230 -18.33 4.38 -11.27
C GLY A 230 -17.37 3.20 -11.25
N VAL A 231 -17.72 2.12 -10.51
CA VAL A 231 -16.86 0.93 -10.36
C VAL A 231 -16.60 0.19 -11.68
N GLN A 232 -17.42 0.41 -12.73
CA GLN A 232 -17.17 -0.15 -14.06
C GLN A 232 -15.96 0.53 -14.70
N ASP A 233 -15.95 1.89 -14.69
CA ASP A 233 -14.81 2.67 -15.20
C ASP A 233 -13.53 2.33 -14.41
N PHE A 234 -13.68 2.00 -13.12
CA PHE A 234 -12.54 1.61 -12.29
C PHE A 234 -11.94 0.26 -12.75
N VAL A 235 -12.77 -0.74 -13.05
CA VAL A 235 -12.27 -2.04 -13.55
C VAL A 235 -11.64 -1.88 -14.94
N GLU A 236 -12.21 -1.06 -15.81
CA GLU A 236 -11.62 -0.73 -17.11
C GLU A 236 -10.25 -0.08 -16.93
N TYR A 237 -10.12 0.88 -16.02
CA TYR A 237 -8.87 1.52 -15.66
C TYR A 237 -7.81 0.50 -15.16
N LEU A 238 -8.20 -0.48 -14.33
CA LEU A 238 -7.29 -1.54 -13.86
C LEU A 238 -6.82 -2.48 -14.97
N ASN A 239 -7.54 -2.56 -16.08
CA ASN A 239 -7.24 -3.42 -17.20
C ASN A 239 -6.81 -2.68 -18.49
N GLU A 240 -6.65 -1.34 -18.44
CA GLU A 240 -6.32 -0.51 -19.60
C GLU A 240 -5.09 -1.03 -20.39
N ASP A 241 -4.10 -1.56 -19.66
CA ASP A 241 -2.85 -2.08 -20.25
C ASP A 241 -2.85 -3.60 -20.46
N LYS A 242 -3.99 -4.30 -20.21
CA LYS A 242 -4.12 -5.76 -20.31
C LYS A 242 -4.95 -6.17 -21.53
N GLU A 243 -4.83 -7.42 -21.93
CA GLU A 243 -5.74 -8.02 -22.91
C GLU A 243 -6.96 -8.57 -22.17
N THR A 244 -8.12 -7.96 -22.40
CA THR A 244 -9.35 -8.35 -21.73
C THR A 244 -10.03 -9.50 -22.45
N LEU A 245 -10.50 -10.49 -21.68
CA LEU A 245 -11.16 -11.71 -22.19
C LEU A 245 -12.68 -11.61 -22.13
N THR A 246 -13.21 -10.63 -21.38
CA THR A 246 -14.65 -10.42 -21.19
C THR A 246 -14.97 -8.92 -21.25
N PRO A 247 -16.24 -8.56 -21.55
CA PRO A 247 -16.73 -7.23 -21.20
C PRO A 247 -16.68 -7.06 -19.68
N VAL A 248 -16.88 -5.83 -19.19
CA VAL A 248 -17.10 -5.59 -17.76
C VAL A 248 -18.42 -6.23 -17.34
N ILE A 249 -18.37 -7.06 -16.31
CA ILE A 249 -19.54 -7.70 -15.70
C ILE A 249 -19.90 -6.87 -14.48
N TYR A 250 -21.01 -6.12 -14.59
CA TYR A 250 -21.51 -5.27 -13.53
C TYR A 250 -22.69 -5.90 -12.81
N MET A 251 -22.68 -5.83 -11.50
CA MET A 251 -23.73 -6.35 -10.62
C MET A 251 -23.97 -5.37 -9.50
N GLU A 252 -25.24 -5.09 -9.23
CA GLU A 252 -25.65 -4.28 -8.09
C GLU A 252 -26.85 -4.92 -7.39
N GLY A 253 -27.01 -4.63 -6.11
CA GLY A 253 -28.14 -5.09 -5.33
C GLY A 253 -28.19 -4.47 -3.94
N GLN A 254 -29.34 -4.63 -3.29
CA GLN A 254 -29.56 -4.15 -1.95
C GLN A 254 -30.26 -5.23 -1.12
N ASP A 255 -29.78 -5.42 0.11
CA ASP A 255 -30.41 -6.31 1.10
C ASP A 255 -30.10 -5.80 2.52
N HIS A 256 -31.08 -5.83 3.45
CA HIS A 256 -30.93 -5.35 4.83
C HIS A 256 -30.26 -3.97 4.97
N ASP A 257 -30.63 -3.00 4.11
CA ASP A 257 -30.05 -1.66 4.00
C ASP A 257 -28.55 -1.65 3.58
N PHE A 258 -27.95 -2.80 3.28
CA PHE A 258 -26.66 -2.86 2.59
C PHE A 258 -26.89 -2.62 1.10
N GLN A 259 -26.04 -1.78 0.52
CA GLN A 259 -25.95 -1.65 -0.94
C GLN A 259 -24.63 -2.29 -1.40
N VAL A 260 -24.71 -3.08 -2.45
CA VAL A 260 -23.55 -3.80 -3.00
C VAL A 260 -23.42 -3.45 -4.46
N GLU A 261 -22.25 -2.98 -4.85
CA GLU A 261 -21.84 -2.80 -6.24
C GLU A 261 -20.58 -3.60 -6.51
N VAL A 262 -20.59 -4.36 -7.59
CA VAL A 262 -19.44 -5.15 -8.04
C VAL A 262 -19.26 -4.95 -9.54
N ALA A 263 -18.08 -4.59 -9.95
CA ALA A 263 -17.64 -4.73 -11.34
C ALA A 263 -16.48 -5.72 -11.40
N LEU A 264 -16.48 -6.60 -12.37
CA LEU A 264 -15.41 -7.54 -12.60
C LEU A 264 -15.16 -7.76 -14.08
N GLN A 265 -13.91 -8.04 -14.45
CA GLN A 265 -13.47 -8.32 -15.81
C GLN A 265 -12.31 -9.30 -15.78
N TYR A 266 -12.29 -10.22 -16.71
CA TYR A 266 -11.18 -11.15 -16.86
C TYR A 266 -10.21 -10.67 -17.92
N ASN A 267 -8.93 -10.88 -17.67
CA ASN A 267 -7.82 -10.62 -18.57
C ASN A 267 -6.95 -11.86 -18.77
N ASP A 268 -5.95 -11.76 -19.63
CA ASP A 268 -5.02 -12.85 -19.96
C ASP A 268 -3.96 -13.13 -18.87
N GLY A 269 -3.92 -12.33 -17.82
CA GLY A 269 -3.00 -12.48 -16.68
C GLY A 269 -3.23 -13.74 -15.85
N PHE A 270 -2.30 -13.98 -14.92
CA PHE A 270 -2.26 -15.19 -14.07
C PHE A 270 -2.56 -14.92 -12.59
N SER A 271 -2.65 -13.65 -12.18
CA SER A 271 -2.98 -13.24 -10.82
C SER A 271 -4.37 -12.61 -10.74
N ASP A 272 -5.00 -12.67 -9.56
CA ASP A 272 -6.19 -11.88 -9.28
C ASP A 272 -5.82 -10.50 -8.71
N ASN A 273 -6.67 -9.52 -8.98
CA ASN A 273 -6.61 -8.18 -8.41
C ASN A 273 -8.00 -7.77 -7.96
N ILE A 274 -8.28 -7.90 -6.65
CA ILE A 274 -9.56 -7.55 -6.06
C ILE A 274 -9.36 -6.33 -5.18
N LEU A 275 -10.02 -5.23 -5.53
CA LEU A 275 -10.10 -4.03 -4.70
C LEU A 275 -11.43 -4.00 -3.99
N SER A 276 -11.43 -3.90 -2.66
CA SER A 276 -12.65 -3.88 -1.88
C SER A 276 -12.77 -2.62 -1.01
N PHE A 277 -13.98 -2.09 -0.95
CA PHE A 277 -14.30 -0.82 -0.29
C PHE A 277 -15.57 -0.94 0.54
N VAL A 278 -15.58 -0.26 1.67
CA VAL A 278 -16.72 -0.16 2.58
C VAL A 278 -16.94 1.31 2.91
N ASN A 279 -18.10 1.85 2.57
CA ASN A 279 -18.42 3.27 2.75
C ASN A 279 -17.29 4.18 2.19
N ASN A 280 -16.84 3.90 0.99
CA ASN A 280 -15.74 4.57 0.28
C ASN A 280 -14.34 4.42 0.96
N VAL A 281 -14.23 3.67 2.04
CA VAL A 281 -12.96 3.35 2.70
C VAL A 281 -12.43 2.04 2.15
N ARG A 282 -11.17 2.04 1.71
CA ARG A 282 -10.51 0.85 1.20
C ARG A 282 -10.19 -0.14 2.31
N THR A 283 -10.56 -1.40 2.11
CA THR A 283 -10.22 -2.51 3.01
C THR A 283 -9.02 -3.28 2.46
N LYS A 284 -7.81 -2.87 2.83
CA LYS A 284 -6.56 -3.45 2.29
C LYS A 284 -6.41 -4.94 2.60
N ASP A 285 -6.87 -5.35 3.77
CA ASP A 285 -6.84 -6.74 4.24
C ASP A 285 -8.18 -7.48 3.95
N GLY A 286 -9.02 -6.90 3.09
CA GLY A 286 -10.31 -7.46 2.68
C GLY A 286 -11.31 -7.51 3.83
N GLY A 287 -11.89 -8.70 4.05
CA GLY A 287 -12.85 -8.93 5.13
C GLY A 287 -14.01 -9.84 4.72
N SER A 288 -15.10 -9.76 5.49
CA SER A 288 -16.28 -10.61 5.30
C SER A 288 -16.95 -10.42 3.92
N HIS A 289 -17.02 -9.19 3.42
CA HIS A 289 -17.59 -8.85 2.10
C HIS A 289 -16.77 -9.46 0.94
N GLU A 290 -15.44 -9.36 0.99
CA GLU A 290 -14.57 -9.96 -0.02
C GLU A 290 -14.62 -11.50 0.02
N THR A 291 -14.74 -12.07 1.22
CA THR A 291 -14.97 -13.52 1.38
C THR A 291 -16.29 -13.92 0.71
N GLY A 292 -17.35 -13.11 0.84
CA GLY A 292 -18.64 -13.31 0.17
C GLY A 292 -18.49 -13.29 -1.36
N LEU A 293 -17.79 -12.30 -1.92
CA LEU A 293 -17.51 -12.21 -3.36
C LEU A 293 -16.76 -13.46 -3.88
N LYS A 294 -15.67 -13.85 -3.21
CA LYS A 294 -14.86 -15.02 -3.59
C LYS A 294 -15.67 -16.34 -3.53
N SER A 295 -16.54 -16.47 -2.53
CA SER A 295 -17.45 -17.61 -2.37
C SER A 295 -18.48 -17.67 -3.49
N ALA A 296 -19.13 -16.54 -3.77
CA ALA A 296 -20.15 -16.39 -4.82
C ALA A 296 -19.61 -16.74 -6.22
N ILE A 297 -18.46 -16.17 -6.59
CA ILE A 297 -17.81 -16.47 -7.87
C ILE A 297 -17.53 -17.98 -7.98
N THR A 298 -16.95 -18.57 -6.94
CA THR A 298 -16.59 -20.00 -6.95
C THR A 298 -17.82 -20.88 -7.12
N LYS A 299 -18.89 -20.58 -6.40
CA LYS A 299 -20.15 -21.32 -6.45
C LYS A 299 -20.82 -21.18 -7.81
N ALA A 300 -21.10 -19.97 -8.27
CA ALA A 300 -21.79 -19.72 -9.54
C ALA A 300 -21.05 -20.35 -10.72
N MET A 301 -19.73 -20.26 -10.76
CA MET A 301 -18.91 -20.82 -11.85
C MET A 301 -18.89 -22.36 -11.81
N ASN A 302 -18.78 -23.00 -10.64
CA ASN A 302 -18.86 -24.45 -10.53
C ASN A 302 -20.26 -24.97 -10.92
N ASP A 303 -21.33 -24.31 -10.47
CA ASP A 303 -22.70 -24.69 -10.81
C ASP A 303 -22.95 -24.59 -12.31
N TYR A 304 -22.46 -23.52 -12.96
CA TYR A 304 -22.50 -23.37 -14.41
C TYR A 304 -21.71 -24.47 -15.13
N ALA A 305 -20.48 -24.74 -14.69
CA ALA A 305 -19.60 -25.74 -15.30
C ALA A 305 -20.21 -27.16 -15.22
N ARG A 306 -20.90 -27.49 -14.12
CA ARG A 306 -21.65 -28.73 -13.94
C ARG A 306 -22.87 -28.79 -14.86
N LYS A 307 -23.70 -27.74 -14.85
CA LYS A 307 -24.93 -27.65 -15.63
C LYS A 307 -24.66 -27.76 -17.14
N THR A 308 -23.52 -27.27 -17.61
CA THR A 308 -23.12 -27.33 -19.05
C THR A 308 -22.24 -28.52 -19.38
N ASN A 309 -22.00 -29.46 -18.46
CA ASN A 309 -21.13 -30.63 -18.63
C ASN A 309 -19.66 -30.31 -18.98
N LEU A 310 -19.18 -29.06 -18.73
CA LEU A 310 -17.76 -28.72 -18.83
C LEU A 310 -16.94 -29.39 -17.71
N LEU A 311 -17.56 -29.63 -16.54
CA LEU A 311 -17.08 -30.52 -15.50
C LEU A 311 -18.00 -31.74 -15.44
N LYS A 312 -17.42 -32.94 -15.58
CA LYS A 312 -18.15 -34.22 -15.49
C LYS A 312 -18.48 -34.53 -14.02
N GLU A 313 -19.51 -35.36 -13.77
CA GLU A 313 -19.91 -35.74 -12.41
C GLU A 313 -18.77 -36.28 -11.53
N LYS A 314 -17.84 -37.04 -12.14
CA LYS A 314 -16.67 -37.61 -11.46
C LYS A 314 -15.55 -36.61 -11.18
N ASP A 315 -15.55 -35.45 -11.82
CA ASP A 315 -14.50 -34.44 -11.65
C ASP A 315 -14.73 -33.71 -10.33
N LYS A 316 -13.67 -33.34 -9.64
CA LYS A 316 -13.76 -32.45 -8.47
C LYS A 316 -14.16 -31.05 -8.91
N ASN A 317 -14.83 -30.31 -8.03
CA ASN A 317 -15.06 -28.89 -8.23
C ASN A 317 -13.72 -28.17 -8.32
N LEU A 318 -13.66 -27.12 -9.14
CA LEU A 318 -12.52 -26.22 -9.21
C LEU A 318 -12.44 -25.38 -7.94
N GLU A 319 -11.23 -25.05 -7.52
CA GLU A 319 -11.00 -24.17 -6.39
C GLU A 319 -11.25 -22.70 -6.76
N GLY A 320 -11.52 -21.86 -5.77
CA GLY A 320 -11.76 -20.43 -6.01
C GLY A 320 -10.57 -19.73 -6.66
N SER A 321 -9.35 -20.14 -6.36
CA SER A 321 -8.14 -19.63 -7.00
C SER A 321 -8.08 -19.91 -8.50
N ASP A 322 -8.62 -21.05 -8.95
CA ASP A 322 -8.64 -21.42 -10.38
C ASP A 322 -9.55 -20.47 -11.18
N TYR A 323 -10.68 -20.05 -10.56
CA TYR A 323 -11.61 -19.12 -11.18
C TYR A 323 -11.17 -17.64 -11.08
N ARG A 324 -10.28 -17.31 -10.16
CA ARG A 324 -9.79 -15.94 -10.01
C ARG A 324 -8.53 -15.64 -10.83
N GLU A 325 -7.94 -16.62 -11.51
CA GLU A 325 -6.80 -16.38 -12.39
C GLU A 325 -7.15 -15.38 -13.51
N GLY A 326 -6.48 -14.23 -13.53
CA GLY A 326 -6.72 -13.13 -14.45
C GLY A 326 -7.98 -12.30 -14.13
N LEU A 327 -8.51 -12.38 -12.91
CA LEU A 327 -9.65 -11.58 -12.47
C LEU A 327 -9.20 -10.20 -11.98
N SER A 328 -9.74 -9.13 -12.55
CA SER A 328 -9.77 -7.80 -11.95
C SER A 328 -11.19 -7.52 -11.45
N ALA A 329 -11.34 -7.15 -10.18
CA ALA A 329 -12.64 -6.87 -9.59
C ALA A 329 -12.59 -5.69 -8.63
N VAL A 330 -13.64 -4.88 -8.63
CA VAL A 330 -13.89 -3.83 -7.65
C VAL A 330 -15.21 -4.16 -6.94
N LEU A 331 -15.14 -4.26 -5.62
CA LEU A 331 -16.30 -4.47 -4.74
C LEU A 331 -16.47 -3.23 -3.87
N SER A 332 -17.57 -2.53 -4.02
CA SER A 332 -17.98 -1.41 -3.17
C SER A 332 -19.25 -1.77 -2.42
N ILE A 333 -19.24 -1.65 -1.09
CA ILE A 333 -20.43 -1.85 -0.28
C ILE A 333 -20.70 -0.64 0.61
N LEU A 334 -21.96 -0.27 0.71
CA LEU A 334 -22.43 0.68 1.71
C LEU A 334 -23.08 -0.09 2.85
N VAL A 335 -22.53 0.07 4.04
CA VAL A 335 -22.93 -0.64 5.26
C VAL A 335 -23.51 0.36 6.24
N PRO A 336 -24.75 0.16 6.75
CA PRO A 336 -25.31 0.99 7.80
C PRO A 336 -24.44 0.99 9.06
N GLU A 337 -24.37 2.13 9.75
CA GLU A 337 -23.51 2.32 10.94
C GLU A 337 -23.71 1.22 12.00
N GLN A 338 -24.97 0.83 12.26
CA GLN A 338 -25.31 -0.21 13.24
C GLN A 338 -24.72 -1.59 12.95
N HIS A 339 -24.33 -1.85 11.70
CA HIS A 339 -23.77 -3.13 11.25
C HIS A 339 -22.29 -3.02 10.88
N LEU A 340 -21.71 -1.82 10.97
CA LEU A 340 -20.35 -1.55 10.53
C LEU A 340 -19.34 -1.88 11.62
N GLN A 341 -18.50 -2.89 11.37
CA GLN A 341 -17.47 -3.34 12.30
C GLN A 341 -16.17 -3.56 11.52
N PHE A 342 -15.15 -2.78 11.84
CA PHE A 342 -13.80 -2.98 11.32
C PHE A 342 -12.91 -3.67 12.35
N GLU A 343 -11.96 -4.47 11.87
CA GLU A 343 -10.88 -4.98 12.70
C GLU A 343 -9.77 -3.92 12.76
N GLY A 344 -9.69 -3.18 13.89
CA GLY A 344 -8.66 -2.17 14.13
C GLY A 344 -9.02 -0.73 13.71
N GLN A 345 -8.17 0.22 14.14
CA GLN A 345 -8.36 1.66 13.94
C GLN A 345 -8.15 2.10 12.46
N THR A 346 -7.30 1.38 11.72
CA THR A 346 -6.93 1.69 10.32
C THR A 346 -8.02 1.32 9.32
N LYS A 347 -9.08 0.61 9.75
CA LYS A 347 -10.21 0.16 8.91
C LYS A 347 -9.80 -0.76 7.74
N ASP A 348 -8.66 -1.39 7.82
CA ASP A 348 -8.11 -2.20 6.73
C ASP A 348 -8.89 -3.49 6.46
N LYS A 349 -9.69 -3.97 7.44
CA LYS A 349 -10.46 -5.20 7.32
C LYS A 349 -11.87 -5.07 7.88
N LEU A 350 -12.86 -5.51 7.09
CA LEU A 350 -14.27 -5.56 7.54
C LEU A 350 -14.57 -6.84 8.29
N GLY A 351 -15.03 -6.68 9.55
CA GLY A 351 -15.47 -7.79 10.41
C GLY A 351 -16.97 -8.05 10.42
N SER A 352 -17.80 -7.18 9.83
CA SER A 352 -19.28 -7.26 9.84
C SER A 352 -19.81 -8.62 9.39
N PRO A 353 -20.48 -9.43 10.25
CA PRO A 353 -20.86 -10.80 9.90
C PRO A 353 -21.90 -10.89 8.77
N LEU A 354 -22.79 -9.90 8.66
CA LEU A 354 -23.86 -9.86 7.65
C LEU A 354 -23.33 -9.57 6.24
N ALA A 355 -22.19 -8.90 6.08
CA ALA A 355 -21.67 -8.53 4.78
C ALA A 355 -21.36 -9.75 3.90
N ARG A 356 -20.87 -10.86 4.49
CA ARG A 356 -20.55 -12.08 3.74
C ARG A 356 -21.79 -12.71 3.07
N PRO A 357 -22.86 -13.08 3.79
CA PRO A 357 -24.02 -13.71 3.17
C PRO A 357 -24.76 -12.78 2.21
N ILE A 358 -24.81 -11.48 2.47
CA ILE A 358 -25.46 -10.50 1.60
C ILE A 358 -24.72 -10.41 0.25
N VAL A 359 -23.40 -10.21 0.27
CA VAL A 359 -22.58 -10.15 -0.95
C VAL A 359 -22.62 -11.50 -1.70
N ASP A 360 -22.51 -12.64 -0.98
CA ASP A 360 -22.59 -13.97 -1.58
C ASP A 360 -23.93 -14.16 -2.32
N SER A 361 -25.06 -13.81 -1.69
CA SER A 361 -26.39 -13.96 -2.28
C SER A 361 -26.54 -13.10 -3.54
N ILE A 362 -26.28 -11.79 -3.46
CA ILE A 362 -26.46 -10.85 -4.56
C ILE A 362 -25.54 -11.23 -5.75
N VAL A 363 -24.27 -11.50 -5.47
CA VAL A 363 -23.31 -11.82 -6.53
C VAL A 363 -23.58 -13.17 -7.14
N SER A 364 -23.91 -14.21 -6.34
CA SER A 364 -24.25 -15.55 -6.87
C SER A 364 -25.44 -15.50 -7.80
N GLU A 365 -26.49 -14.78 -7.45
CA GLU A 365 -27.70 -14.62 -8.27
C GLU A 365 -27.35 -13.93 -9.59
N LYS A 366 -26.80 -12.72 -9.53
CA LYS A 366 -26.53 -11.88 -10.71
C LYS A 366 -25.51 -12.54 -11.64
N LEU A 367 -24.43 -13.09 -11.07
CA LEU A 367 -23.40 -13.80 -11.88
C LEU A 367 -23.97 -15.04 -12.56
N THR A 368 -24.86 -15.80 -11.89
CA THR A 368 -25.52 -16.96 -12.50
C THR A 368 -26.36 -16.54 -13.72
N PHE A 369 -27.11 -15.44 -13.63
CA PHE A 369 -27.86 -14.91 -14.78
C PHE A 369 -26.91 -14.52 -15.91
N PHE A 370 -25.85 -13.76 -15.61
CA PHE A 370 -24.86 -13.37 -16.63
C PHE A 370 -24.26 -14.58 -17.34
N LEU A 371 -23.85 -15.61 -16.60
CA LEU A 371 -23.24 -16.82 -17.18
C LEU A 371 -24.20 -17.59 -18.08
N LEU A 372 -25.50 -17.62 -17.75
CA LEU A 372 -26.51 -18.28 -18.59
C LEU A 372 -26.83 -17.50 -19.86
N GLU A 373 -26.82 -16.18 -19.79
CA GLU A 373 -27.06 -15.31 -20.94
C GLU A 373 -25.86 -15.24 -21.89
N ASN A 374 -24.63 -15.37 -21.35
CA ASN A 374 -23.37 -15.23 -22.07
C ASN A 374 -22.58 -16.55 -22.17
N GLY A 375 -23.22 -17.61 -22.68
CA GLY A 375 -22.69 -18.97 -22.65
C GLY A 375 -21.32 -19.17 -23.30
N GLU A 376 -20.96 -18.42 -24.33
CA GLU A 376 -19.63 -18.49 -24.98
C GLU A 376 -18.56 -17.93 -24.03
N VAL A 377 -18.79 -16.75 -23.45
CA VAL A 377 -17.90 -16.12 -22.48
C VAL A 377 -17.73 -17.02 -21.25
N ALA A 378 -18.85 -17.49 -20.69
CA ALA A 378 -18.85 -18.37 -19.53
C ALA A 378 -18.07 -19.67 -19.78
N SER A 379 -18.27 -20.30 -20.97
CA SER A 379 -17.53 -21.49 -21.34
C SER A 379 -16.04 -21.24 -21.52
N HIS A 380 -15.66 -20.06 -22.03
CA HIS A 380 -14.26 -19.66 -22.15
C HIS A 380 -13.61 -19.52 -20.76
N LEU A 381 -14.29 -18.84 -19.82
CA LEU A 381 -13.82 -18.66 -18.44
C LEU A 381 -13.66 -20.00 -17.71
N VAL A 382 -14.62 -20.92 -17.82
CA VAL A 382 -14.52 -22.25 -17.22
C VAL A 382 -13.33 -23.02 -17.79
N ARG A 383 -13.10 -22.97 -19.11
CA ARG A 383 -11.94 -23.62 -19.73
C ARG A 383 -10.62 -23.02 -19.29
N LYS A 384 -10.55 -21.68 -19.09
CA LYS A 384 -9.38 -21.01 -18.50
C LYS A 384 -9.14 -21.54 -17.09
N ALA A 385 -10.18 -21.61 -16.25
CA ALA A 385 -10.08 -22.12 -14.89
C ALA A 385 -9.66 -23.61 -14.83
N ILE A 386 -10.11 -24.45 -15.77
CA ILE A 386 -9.63 -25.84 -15.89
C ILE A 386 -8.13 -25.88 -16.19
N LYS A 387 -7.65 -25.02 -17.10
CA LYS A 387 -6.21 -24.92 -17.37
C LYS A 387 -5.41 -24.43 -16.17
N ALA A 388 -5.95 -23.48 -15.40
CA ALA A 388 -5.35 -23.00 -14.16
C ALA A 388 -5.23 -24.11 -13.12
N ARG A 389 -6.31 -24.89 -12.90
CA ARG A 389 -6.28 -26.10 -12.06
C ARG A 389 -5.20 -27.07 -12.50
N ASP A 390 -5.15 -27.42 -13.78
CA ASP A 390 -4.20 -28.40 -14.29
C ASP A 390 -2.75 -27.94 -14.06
N ALA A 391 -2.48 -26.64 -14.25
CA ALA A 391 -1.19 -26.04 -13.95
C ALA A 391 -0.88 -26.07 -12.44
N ARG A 392 -1.84 -25.73 -11.58
CA ARG A 392 -1.70 -25.76 -10.12
C ARG A 392 -1.47 -27.19 -9.61
N GLU A 393 -2.24 -28.17 -10.08
CA GLU A 393 -2.07 -29.58 -9.70
C GLU A 393 -0.71 -30.13 -10.16
N ALA A 394 -0.26 -29.80 -11.38
CA ALA A 394 1.05 -30.18 -11.87
C ALA A 394 2.17 -29.58 -11.02
N ALA A 395 2.04 -28.30 -10.63
CA ALA A 395 2.98 -27.63 -9.75
C ALA A 395 3.01 -28.25 -8.34
N ARG A 396 1.84 -28.55 -7.77
CA ARG A 396 1.72 -29.24 -6.47
C ARG A 396 2.34 -30.63 -6.52
N LYS A 397 2.06 -31.41 -7.57
CA LYS A 397 2.67 -32.74 -7.75
C LYS A 397 4.19 -32.66 -7.85
N ALA A 398 4.72 -31.75 -8.65
CA ALA A 398 6.17 -31.54 -8.76
C ALA A 398 6.79 -31.19 -7.40
N ARG A 399 6.11 -30.38 -6.59
CA ARG A 399 6.54 -30.03 -5.23
C ARG A 399 6.46 -31.21 -4.27
N ASP A 400 5.37 -31.98 -4.30
CA ASP A 400 5.19 -33.16 -3.43
C ASP A 400 6.17 -34.28 -3.79
N ASP A 401 6.44 -34.49 -5.09
CA ASP A 401 7.45 -35.41 -5.57
C ASP A 401 8.84 -34.98 -5.07
N SER A 402 9.14 -33.69 -5.12
CA SER A 402 10.37 -33.12 -4.57
C SER A 402 10.44 -33.25 -3.03
N ARG A 403 9.35 -33.05 -2.30
CA ARG A 403 9.28 -33.25 -0.83
C ARG A 403 9.38 -34.72 -0.43
N ASN A 404 8.71 -35.61 -1.17
CA ASN A 404 8.73 -37.05 -0.92
C ASN A 404 10.06 -37.70 -1.38
N GLY A 405 10.70 -37.16 -2.40
CA GLY A 405 12.06 -37.50 -2.83
C GLY A 405 13.13 -37.23 -1.78
N LYS A 406 12.80 -36.55 -0.66
CA LYS A 406 13.70 -36.35 0.50
C LYS A 406 14.25 -37.65 1.12
N LYS A 407 13.74 -38.81 0.73
CA LYS A 407 14.38 -40.12 1.05
C LYS A 407 15.52 -40.44 0.10
N ASN A 408 15.67 -39.78 -1.06
CA ASN A 408 16.76 -40.02 -2.00
C ASN A 408 17.79 -38.87 -1.93
N LYS A 409 19.04 -39.22 -1.73
CA LYS A 409 20.25 -38.38 -1.54
C LYS A 409 20.48 -37.30 -2.66
N LYS A 410 19.73 -37.29 -3.77
CA LYS A 410 19.91 -36.37 -4.90
C LYS A 410 19.33 -34.97 -4.65
N ASP A 411 18.22 -34.82 -3.89
CA ASP A 411 17.55 -33.53 -3.68
C ASP A 411 18.20 -32.66 -2.59
N LYS A 412 19.01 -33.27 -1.72
CA LYS A 412 19.94 -32.51 -0.86
C LYS A 412 21.00 -31.75 -1.69
N GLY A 413 21.21 -32.12 -2.93
CA GLY A 413 22.18 -31.50 -3.83
C GLY A 413 21.76 -30.14 -4.39
N LEU A 414 20.43 -29.91 -4.65
CA LEU A 414 19.94 -28.65 -5.21
C LEU A 414 20.03 -27.48 -4.21
N LEU A 415 19.68 -27.72 -2.95
CA LEU A 415 19.82 -26.72 -1.87
C LEU A 415 21.23 -26.67 -1.28
N SER A 416 21.99 -27.79 -1.30
CA SER A 416 23.26 -27.90 -0.60
C SER A 416 24.44 -27.16 -1.26
N GLY A 417 24.29 -26.71 -2.51
CA GLY A 417 25.35 -26.02 -3.25
C GLY A 417 25.27 -24.49 -3.25
N LYS A 418 24.07 -23.92 -3.20
CA LYS A 418 23.84 -22.46 -3.35
C LYS A 418 23.57 -21.77 -2.01
N LEU A 419 22.65 -22.30 -1.20
CA LEU A 419 22.29 -21.70 0.08
C LEU A 419 23.37 -21.90 1.13
N THR A 420 23.80 -20.82 1.77
CA THR A 420 24.57 -20.85 3.00
C THR A 420 23.65 -20.52 4.18
N PRO A 421 23.17 -21.53 4.94
CA PRO A 421 22.10 -21.34 5.93
C PRO A 421 22.58 -20.62 7.18
N ALA A 422 21.66 -20.02 7.92
CA ALA A 422 21.87 -19.57 9.28
C ALA A 422 21.95 -20.78 10.24
N GLN A 423 22.63 -20.61 11.38
CA GLN A 423 22.69 -21.62 12.43
C GLN A 423 21.42 -21.69 13.26
N SER A 424 20.77 -20.54 13.47
CA SER A 424 19.50 -20.44 14.20
C SER A 424 18.36 -21.09 13.42
N LYS A 425 17.49 -21.79 14.14
CA LYS A 425 16.24 -22.34 13.61
C LYS A 425 15.02 -21.42 13.90
N ASN A 426 15.26 -20.28 14.54
CA ASN A 426 14.20 -19.33 14.87
C ASN A 426 13.95 -18.40 13.69
N ALA A 427 12.88 -18.64 12.95
CA ALA A 427 12.48 -17.83 11.80
C ALA A 427 12.40 -16.32 12.11
N LYS A 428 11.86 -15.95 13.29
CA LYS A 428 11.71 -14.55 13.74
C LYS A 428 13.01 -13.80 13.98
N LYS A 429 14.16 -14.50 13.96
CA LYS A 429 15.50 -13.90 14.11
C LYS A 429 16.33 -14.00 12.85
N ASN A 430 15.93 -14.86 11.92
CA ASN A 430 16.73 -15.16 10.75
C ASN A 430 16.50 -14.13 9.64
N GLU A 431 17.58 -13.84 8.92
CA GLU A 431 17.59 -12.97 7.76
C GLU A 431 18.13 -13.75 6.55
N LEU A 432 17.48 -13.58 5.40
CA LEU A 432 17.92 -14.14 4.13
C LEU A 432 18.40 -13.02 3.21
N TYR A 433 19.66 -13.06 2.84
CA TYR A 433 20.22 -12.18 1.80
C TYR A 433 20.14 -12.86 0.44
N LEU A 434 19.41 -12.26 -0.48
CA LEU A 434 19.42 -12.58 -1.91
C LEU A 434 20.51 -11.73 -2.57
N VAL A 435 21.62 -12.35 -2.93
CA VAL A 435 22.84 -11.63 -3.34
C VAL A 435 23.08 -11.82 -4.83
N GLU A 436 23.33 -10.74 -5.55
CA GLU A 436 23.69 -10.79 -6.97
C GLU A 436 25.07 -11.43 -7.18
N GLY A 437 25.08 -12.54 -7.90
CA GLY A 437 26.30 -13.20 -8.34
C GLY A 437 27.07 -14.01 -7.27
N ASP A 438 27.91 -14.92 -7.73
CA ASP A 438 28.71 -15.79 -6.86
C ASP A 438 29.87 -15.03 -6.18
N SER A 439 30.40 -13.95 -6.80
CA SER A 439 31.51 -13.16 -6.26
C SER A 439 31.08 -12.41 -5.00
N ALA A 440 30.04 -11.58 -5.10
CA ALA A 440 29.48 -10.88 -3.95
C ALA A 440 28.92 -11.86 -2.91
N GLY A 441 28.30 -12.97 -3.36
CA GLY A 441 27.89 -14.07 -2.50
C GLY A 441 29.05 -14.67 -1.68
N GLY A 442 30.26 -14.73 -2.25
CA GLY A 442 31.47 -15.17 -1.55
C GLY A 442 31.89 -14.24 -0.41
N SER A 443 31.94 -12.93 -0.68
CA SER A 443 32.24 -11.91 0.33
C SER A 443 31.16 -11.88 1.43
N ALA A 444 29.87 -11.95 1.06
CA ALA A 444 28.76 -11.99 2.00
C ALA A 444 28.80 -13.24 2.91
N LYS A 445 29.14 -14.43 2.36
CA LYS A 445 29.31 -15.66 3.13
C LYS A 445 30.38 -15.54 4.20
N GLN A 446 31.46 -14.82 3.90
CA GLN A 446 32.58 -14.62 4.83
C GLN A 446 32.24 -13.56 5.88
N GLY A 447 31.60 -12.46 5.47
CA GLY A 447 31.32 -11.30 6.32
C GLY A 447 30.12 -11.46 7.26
N ARG A 448 29.13 -12.31 6.93
CA ARG A 448 27.87 -12.44 7.65
C ARG A 448 27.99 -12.90 9.12
N ASP A 449 27.02 -12.55 9.96
CA ASP A 449 26.82 -13.27 11.22
C ASP A 449 26.13 -14.61 10.94
N ARG A 450 26.90 -15.69 11.12
CA ARG A 450 26.46 -17.07 10.87
C ARG A 450 25.30 -17.51 11.78
N LYS A 451 25.10 -16.83 12.89
CA LYS A 451 24.05 -17.21 13.85
C LYS A 451 22.67 -17.05 13.24
N PHE A 452 22.40 -15.94 12.53
CA PHE A 452 21.06 -15.61 12.06
C PHE A 452 20.97 -15.16 10.58
N GLN A 453 22.10 -14.92 9.91
CA GLN A 453 22.12 -14.53 8.50
C GLN A 453 22.39 -15.71 7.57
N ALA A 454 21.52 -15.89 6.58
CA ALA A 454 21.66 -16.84 5.49
C ALA A 454 21.95 -16.10 4.18
N ILE A 455 22.74 -16.71 3.29
CA ILE A 455 23.10 -16.13 1.99
C ILE A 455 22.66 -17.07 0.88
N LEU A 456 21.91 -16.53 -0.08
CA LEU A 456 21.52 -17.19 -1.32
C LEU A 456 22.03 -16.36 -2.52
N PRO A 457 23.12 -16.73 -3.17
CA PRO A 457 23.56 -16.10 -4.41
C PRO A 457 22.60 -16.42 -5.55
N LEU A 458 22.25 -15.41 -6.34
CA LEU A 458 21.44 -15.52 -7.55
C LEU A 458 22.35 -15.42 -8.78
N ARG A 459 22.18 -16.32 -9.75
CA ARG A 459 22.99 -16.33 -10.96
C ARG A 459 22.30 -15.59 -12.10
N GLY A 460 22.70 -14.33 -12.28
CA GLY A 460 22.19 -13.48 -13.33
C GLY A 460 20.75 -12.99 -13.10
N LYS A 461 20.13 -12.51 -14.16
CA LYS A 461 18.77 -11.96 -14.14
C LYS A 461 17.75 -13.09 -13.96
N VAL A 462 16.91 -13.00 -12.94
CA VAL A 462 15.82 -13.94 -12.73
C VAL A 462 14.72 -13.76 -13.80
N LEU A 463 13.87 -14.78 -13.96
CA LEU A 463 12.75 -14.76 -14.89
C LEU A 463 11.80 -13.59 -14.57
N ASN A 464 11.36 -12.85 -15.60
CA ASN A 464 10.29 -11.88 -15.44
C ASN A 464 8.96 -12.62 -15.22
N THR A 465 8.48 -12.60 -13.99
CA THR A 465 7.29 -13.36 -13.58
C THR A 465 5.98 -12.68 -13.93
N GLU A 466 6.00 -11.43 -14.38
CA GLU A 466 4.82 -10.79 -14.97
C GLU A 466 4.39 -11.45 -16.27
N LYS A 467 5.36 -11.96 -17.04
CA LYS A 467 5.17 -12.56 -18.36
C LYS A 467 5.09 -14.09 -18.33
N ALA A 468 5.37 -14.72 -17.21
CA ALA A 468 5.56 -16.16 -17.14
C ALA A 468 4.39 -16.86 -16.45
N LYS A 469 4.02 -18.03 -16.97
CA LYS A 469 3.05 -18.91 -16.33
C LYS A 469 3.63 -19.55 -15.08
N MET A 470 2.81 -19.85 -14.08
CA MET A 470 3.23 -20.51 -12.84
C MET A 470 4.06 -21.77 -13.09
N ALA A 471 3.68 -22.59 -14.08
CA ALA A 471 4.42 -23.80 -14.41
C ALA A 471 5.87 -23.52 -14.88
N ASP A 472 6.12 -22.41 -15.56
CA ASP A 472 7.44 -22.02 -16.04
C ASP A 472 8.25 -21.34 -14.93
N ILE A 473 7.58 -20.59 -14.06
CA ILE A 473 8.15 -20.00 -12.84
C ILE A 473 8.74 -21.10 -11.94
N LEU A 474 7.98 -22.17 -11.70
CA LEU A 474 8.41 -23.30 -10.86
C LEU A 474 9.45 -24.20 -11.52
N LYS A 475 9.62 -24.15 -12.86
CA LYS A 475 10.74 -24.81 -13.56
C LYS A 475 12.03 -23.99 -13.50
N ASN A 476 11.94 -22.67 -13.27
CA ASN A 476 13.11 -21.82 -13.17
C ASN A 476 13.90 -22.16 -11.89
N GLU A 477 15.14 -22.57 -12.04
CA GLU A 477 15.98 -23.05 -10.93
C GLU A 477 16.21 -22.00 -9.85
N GLU A 478 16.46 -20.74 -10.24
CA GLU A 478 16.72 -19.64 -9.30
C GLU A 478 15.48 -19.32 -8.46
N ILE A 479 14.33 -19.15 -9.12
CA ILE A 479 13.05 -18.87 -8.42
C ILE A 479 12.66 -20.06 -7.54
N ASN A 480 12.77 -21.27 -8.05
CA ASN A 480 12.42 -22.47 -7.31
C ASN A 480 13.29 -22.63 -6.04
N THR A 481 14.61 -22.39 -6.16
CA THR A 481 15.53 -22.40 -5.02
C THR A 481 15.13 -21.34 -3.99
N MET A 482 14.75 -20.14 -4.43
CA MET A 482 14.30 -19.05 -3.57
C MET A 482 12.99 -19.41 -2.84
N VAL A 483 11.98 -19.95 -3.55
CA VAL A 483 10.71 -20.41 -2.95
C VAL A 483 10.94 -21.47 -1.87
N TYR A 484 11.78 -22.47 -2.15
CA TYR A 484 12.14 -23.49 -1.16
C TYR A 484 12.91 -22.93 0.04
N THR A 485 13.79 -21.96 -0.19
CA THR A 485 14.57 -21.33 0.88
C THR A 485 13.68 -20.52 1.81
N ILE A 486 12.77 -19.74 1.28
CA ILE A 486 11.80 -18.93 2.05
C ILE A 486 10.84 -19.84 2.83
N GLY A 487 10.37 -20.93 2.21
CA GLY A 487 9.58 -21.98 2.89
C GLY A 487 8.08 -21.76 2.90
N ALA A 488 7.59 -20.55 2.64
CA ALA A 488 6.18 -20.15 2.77
C ALA A 488 5.26 -20.60 1.62
N GLY A 489 5.78 -21.27 0.60
CA GLY A 489 5.02 -21.59 -0.62
C GLY A 489 4.97 -20.41 -1.59
N VAL A 490 4.07 -20.47 -2.60
CA VAL A 490 3.98 -19.46 -3.66
C VAL A 490 2.56 -19.39 -4.23
N GLY A 491 2.10 -18.21 -4.60
CA GLY A 491 0.77 -17.99 -5.17
C GLY A 491 -0.34 -18.40 -4.23
N ALA A 492 -1.29 -19.21 -4.68
CA ALA A 492 -2.42 -19.69 -3.87
C ALA A 492 -2.02 -20.59 -2.69
N ASP A 493 -0.84 -21.22 -2.78
CA ASP A 493 -0.31 -22.09 -1.72
C ASP A 493 0.58 -21.32 -0.71
N PHE A 494 0.67 -20.00 -0.82
CA PHE A 494 1.47 -19.18 0.09
C PHE A 494 0.86 -19.15 1.49
N ASN A 495 1.69 -19.41 2.50
CA ASN A 495 1.32 -19.30 3.92
C ASN A 495 2.42 -18.56 4.69
N LEU A 496 2.09 -17.41 5.23
CA LEU A 496 3.04 -16.57 5.97
C LEU A 496 3.57 -17.25 7.25
N GLU A 497 2.77 -18.13 7.89
CA GLU A 497 3.20 -18.83 9.10
C GLU A 497 4.36 -19.81 8.87
N ASP A 498 4.54 -20.27 7.63
CA ASP A 498 5.60 -21.21 7.23
C ASP A 498 6.92 -20.53 6.84
N ILE A 499 7.03 -19.20 7.00
CA ILE A 499 8.23 -18.44 6.63
C ILE A 499 9.44 -18.86 7.48
N ASN A 500 10.58 -19.03 6.83
CA ASN A 500 11.86 -19.40 7.50
C ASN A 500 12.69 -18.18 7.95
N TYR A 501 12.37 -16.98 7.50
CA TYR A 501 13.16 -15.77 7.71
C TYR A 501 12.27 -14.56 7.99
N ASP A 502 12.59 -13.80 9.03
CA ASP A 502 11.91 -12.55 9.39
C ASP A 502 12.16 -11.45 8.34
N LYS A 503 13.38 -11.40 7.80
CA LYS A 503 13.75 -10.44 6.76
C LYS A 503 14.29 -11.14 5.53
N ILE A 504 13.79 -10.74 4.37
CA ILE A 504 14.30 -11.12 3.06
C ILE A 504 14.91 -9.86 2.46
N ILE A 505 16.24 -9.85 2.32
CA ILE A 505 17.01 -8.66 1.99
C ILE A 505 17.60 -8.83 0.59
N ILE A 506 17.19 -7.99 -0.34
CA ILE A 506 17.72 -7.94 -1.70
C ILE A 506 19.01 -7.11 -1.65
N MET A 507 20.13 -7.69 -2.07
CA MET A 507 21.44 -7.06 -2.07
C MET A 507 22.10 -7.24 -3.45
N THR A 508 22.05 -6.19 -4.25
CA THR A 508 22.53 -6.16 -5.64
C THR A 508 23.59 -5.07 -5.84
N ASP A 509 24.28 -5.13 -6.94
CA ASP A 509 25.23 -4.10 -7.35
C ASP A 509 24.52 -2.75 -7.55
N ALA A 510 25.24 -1.66 -7.32
CA ALA A 510 24.70 -0.29 -7.49
C ALA A 510 24.82 0.18 -8.94
N ASP A 511 24.37 -0.65 -9.89
CA ASP A 511 24.36 -0.37 -11.32
C ASP A 511 22.99 -0.68 -11.96
N THR A 512 22.88 -0.50 -13.26
CA THR A 512 21.64 -0.71 -14.01
C THR A 512 21.20 -2.18 -14.02
N ASP A 513 22.13 -3.13 -14.01
CA ASP A 513 21.82 -4.55 -13.97
C ASP A 513 21.33 -4.98 -12.58
N GLY A 514 21.95 -4.47 -11.52
CA GLY A 514 21.48 -4.68 -10.15
C GLY A 514 20.10 -4.08 -9.91
N ALA A 515 19.82 -2.88 -10.41
CA ALA A 515 18.49 -2.27 -10.36
C ALA A 515 17.45 -3.11 -11.11
N HIS A 516 17.82 -3.70 -12.26
CA HIS A 516 16.95 -4.60 -13.01
C HIS A 516 16.66 -5.90 -12.22
N ILE A 517 17.66 -6.50 -11.58
CA ILE A 517 17.47 -7.69 -10.74
C ILE A 517 16.54 -7.37 -9.55
N GLN A 518 16.71 -6.21 -8.90
CA GLN A 518 15.79 -5.74 -7.86
C GLN A 518 14.36 -5.69 -8.37
N THR A 519 14.14 -5.06 -9.54
CA THR A 519 12.81 -4.93 -10.13
C THR A 519 12.18 -6.29 -10.45
N LEU A 520 12.94 -7.24 -10.97
CA LEU A 520 12.47 -8.61 -11.25
C LEU A 520 12.08 -9.36 -9.96
N LEU A 521 12.88 -9.22 -8.90
CA LEU A 521 12.60 -9.83 -7.59
C LEU A 521 11.37 -9.19 -6.93
N LEU A 522 11.25 -7.87 -6.98
CA LEU A 522 10.08 -7.16 -6.47
C LEU A 522 8.82 -7.56 -7.23
N THR A 523 8.88 -7.73 -8.56
CA THR A 523 7.77 -8.24 -9.37
C THR A 523 7.36 -9.63 -8.92
N PHE A 524 8.32 -10.53 -8.67
CA PHE A 524 8.04 -11.87 -8.18
C PHE A 524 7.37 -11.84 -6.79
N PHE A 525 7.90 -11.09 -5.83
CA PHE A 525 7.31 -10.97 -4.50
C PHE A 525 5.91 -10.36 -4.57
N TYR A 526 5.73 -9.31 -5.35
CA TYR A 526 4.43 -8.66 -5.53
C TYR A 526 3.38 -9.61 -6.11
N ARG A 527 3.72 -10.39 -7.14
CA ARG A 527 2.77 -11.27 -7.83
C ARG A 527 2.49 -12.57 -7.09
N TYR A 528 3.48 -13.16 -6.46
CA TYR A 528 3.42 -14.53 -5.98
C TYR A 528 3.63 -14.71 -4.48
N MET A 529 4.11 -13.69 -3.78
CA MET A 529 4.31 -13.67 -2.33
C MET A 529 3.94 -12.31 -1.73
N ARG A 530 2.85 -11.71 -2.23
CA ARG A 530 2.41 -10.36 -1.83
C ARG A 530 2.32 -10.15 -0.31
N PRO A 531 1.81 -11.10 0.50
CA PRO A 531 1.76 -10.91 1.95
C PRO A 531 3.13 -10.64 2.58
N LEU A 532 4.25 -11.10 1.98
CA LEU A 532 5.59 -10.75 2.49
C LEU A 532 5.91 -9.26 2.38
N VAL A 533 5.41 -8.61 1.33
CA VAL A 533 5.58 -7.16 1.12
C VAL A 533 4.64 -6.39 2.04
N GLU A 534 3.39 -6.78 2.09
CA GLU A 534 2.34 -6.15 2.91
C GLU A 534 2.67 -6.19 4.41
N THR A 535 3.20 -7.31 4.90
CA THR A 535 3.60 -7.48 6.30
C THR A 535 5.02 -6.99 6.60
N GLY A 536 5.75 -6.52 5.56
CA GLY A 536 7.03 -5.83 5.71
C GLY A 536 8.23 -6.73 5.96
N HIS A 537 8.27 -7.89 5.33
CA HIS A 537 9.39 -8.83 5.39
C HIS A 537 10.42 -8.62 4.28
N VAL A 538 10.13 -7.79 3.26
CA VAL A 538 11.02 -7.56 2.10
C VAL A 538 11.76 -6.24 2.26
N TYR A 539 13.08 -6.29 2.09
CA TYR A 539 13.99 -5.15 2.23
C TYR A 539 14.97 -5.07 1.06
N ILE A 540 15.46 -3.86 0.78
CA ILE A 540 16.59 -3.60 -0.12
C ILE A 540 17.74 -3.08 0.73
N ALA A 541 18.92 -3.71 0.61
CA ALA A 541 20.14 -3.24 1.24
C ALA A 541 20.76 -2.10 0.42
N LEU A 542 21.26 -1.08 1.10
CA LEU A 542 21.97 0.03 0.49
C LEU A 542 23.47 -0.07 0.78
N PRO A 543 24.27 -0.60 -0.14
CA PRO A 543 25.74 -0.52 -0.02
C PRO A 543 26.22 0.91 -0.29
N PRO A 544 27.39 1.31 0.25
CA PRO A 544 27.96 2.62 -0.06
C PRO A 544 28.44 2.69 -1.51
N LEU A 545 28.31 3.88 -2.11
CA LEU A 545 28.84 4.17 -3.46
C LEU A 545 30.33 4.52 -3.44
N TYR A 546 30.79 5.09 -2.33
CA TYR A 546 32.13 5.63 -2.22
C TYR A 546 32.82 5.20 -0.94
N LYS A 547 34.13 4.95 -1.03
CA LYS A 547 35.05 4.82 0.09
C LYS A 547 36.11 5.89 -0.01
N MET A 548 36.35 6.61 1.06
CA MET A 548 37.45 7.55 1.18
C MET A 548 38.43 7.07 2.25
N SER A 549 39.71 7.06 1.93
CA SER A 549 40.74 6.67 2.88
C SER A 549 41.91 7.67 2.89
N LYS A 550 42.54 7.84 4.06
CA LYS A 550 43.73 8.68 4.24
C LYS A 550 44.65 8.08 5.28
N GLY A 551 45.93 8.01 4.96
CA GLY A 551 46.94 7.39 5.80
C GLY A 551 47.31 5.99 5.32
N LYS A 552 48.07 5.25 6.13
CA LYS A 552 48.50 3.85 5.86
C LYS A 552 48.57 3.05 7.15
N GLY A 553 48.20 1.77 7.06
CA GLY A 553 48.32 0.83 8.17
C GLY A 553 47.42 1.24 9.35
N LYS A 554 47.97 1.21 10.58
CA LYS A 554 47.19 1.45 11.81
C LYS A 554 46.65 2.89 11.96
N THR A 555 47.11 3.84 11.15
CA THR A 555 46.69 5.25 11.15
C THR A 555 45.80 5.55 9.95
N GLU A 556 45.37 4.57 9.19
CA GLU A 556 44.47 4.75 8.09
C GLU A 556 43.08 5.10 8.61
N LYS A 557 42.58 6.28 8.21
CA LYS A 557 41.20 6.69 8.44
C LYS A 557 40.38 6.32 7.21
N ILE A 558 39.27 5.61 7.41
CA ILE A 558 38.35 5.17 6.36
C ILE A 558 36.96 5.74 6.69
N ALA A 559 36.27 6.24 5.66
CA ALA A 559 34.86 6.58 5.74
C ALA A 559 34.14 6.22 4.43
N TYR A 560 32.83 6.05 4.51
CA TYR A 560 31.99 5.65 3.39
C TYR A 560 30.94 6.73 3.12
N ALA A 561 30.50 6.86 1.87
CA ALA A 561 29.42 7.73 1.46
C ALA A 561 28.45 6.99 0.54
N TRP A 562 27.15 7.26 0.73
CA TRP A 562 26.04 6.68 -0.02
C TRP A 562 25.49 7.63 -1.06
N THR A 563 25.78 8.93 -0.91
CA THR A 563 25.34 10.00 -1.82
C THR A 563 26.50 10.91 -2.22
N ASP A 564 26.33 11.64 -3.33
CA ASP A 564 27.32 12.63 -3.77
C ASP A 564 27.46 13.78 -2.76
N GLY A 565 26.36 14.15 -2.07
CA GLY A 565 26.40 15.15 -1.01
C GLY A 565 27.30 14.73 0.16
N GLU A 566 27.13 13.49 0.66
CA GLU A 566 28.00 12.92 1.70
C GLU A 566 29.47 12.82 1.22
N LEU A 567 29.69 12.49 -0.04
CA LEU A 567 31.03 12.46 -0.62
C LEU A 567 31.70 13.83 -0.56
N GLU A 568 30.99 14.92 -0.88
CA GLU A 568 31.53 16.28 -0.82
C GLU A 568 31.88 16.68 0.62
N ASP A 569 31.06 16.28 1.61
CA ASP A 569 31.34 16.49 3.02
C ASP A 569 32.60 15.72 3.46
N LEU A 570 32.73 14.45 3.06
CA LEU A 570 33.94 13.67 3.30
C LEU A 570 35.18 14.27 2.63
N ARG A 571 35.05 14.82 1.42
CA ARG A 571 36.15 15.54 0.75
C ARG A 571 36.65 16.74 1.53
N ARG A 572 35.75 17.49 2.16
CA ARG A 572 36.10 18.62 3.03
C ARG A 572 36.77 18.14 4.31
N GLU A 573 36.26 17.07 4.93
CA GLU A 573 36.81 16.53 6.17
C GLU A 573 38.21 15.92 6.00
N PHE A 574 38.39 15.08 4.97
CA PHE A 574 39.66 14.39 4.72
C PHE A 574 40.74 15.27 4.11
N GLY A 575 40.34 16.31 3.36
CA GLY A 575 41.24 17.28 2.74
C GLY A 575 42.21 16.64 1.73
N LYS A 576 43.26 17.39 1.36
CA LYS A 576 44.24 16.93 0.36
C LYS A 576 44.96 15.65 0.77
N GLY A 577 45.17 14.75 -0.20
CA GLY A 577 45.89 13.48 -0.02
C GLY A 577 45.00 12.29 0.39
N ALA A 578 43.70 12.44 0.45
CA ALA A 578 42.77 11.34 0.56
C ALA A 578 42.63 10.57 -0.76
N ILE A 579 42.46 9.26 -0.65
CA ILE A 579 42.23 8.35 -1.79
C ILE A 579 40.73 8.06 -1.84
N LEU A 580 40.12 8.33 -2.99
CA LEU A 580 38.72 8.03 -3.29
C LEU A 580 38.67 6.74 -4.11
N GLN A 581 37.82 5.81 -3.68
CA GLN A 581 37.42 4.62 -4.43
C GLN A 581 35.91 4.68 -4.63
N ARG A 582 35.46 4.57 -5.89
CA ARG A 582 34.05 4.38 -6.23
C ARG A 582 33.81 2.87 -6.39
N TYR A 583 32.82 2.34 -5.69
CA TYR A 583 32.39 0.96 -5.87
C TYR A 583 31.44 0.86 -7.06
N LYS A 584 31.71 -0.04 -7.98
CA LYS A 584 30.83 -0.38 -9.12
C LYS A 584 29.97 -1.58 -8.81
N GLY A 585 30.41 -2.45 -7.90
CA GLY A 585 29.68 -3.62 -7.49
C GLY A 585 30.14 -4.16 -6.13
N LEU A 586 29.29 -4.98 -5.52
CA LEU A 586 29.54 -5.64 -4.23
C LEU A 586 30.75 -6.55 -4.23
N GLY A 587 31.11 -7.09 -5.40
CA GLY A 587 32.29 -7.93 -5.58
C GLY A 587 33.61 -7.21 -5.37
N GLU A 588 33.63 -5.87 -5.40
CA GLU A 588 34.81 -5.05 -5.10
C GLU A 588 35.02 -4.84 -3.60
N MET A 589 34.02 -5.18 -2.77
CA MET A 589 34.09 -5.08 -1.31
C MET A 589 34.61 -6.38 -0.71
N ASN A 590 35.57 -6.27 0.21
CA ASN A 590 35.95 -7.42 1.01
C ASN A 590 34.90 -7.72 2.10
N ALA A 591 35.03 -8.89 2.74
CA ALA A 591 34.05 -9.37 3.70
C ALA A 591 33.80 -8.40 4.89
N ASN A 592 34.86 -7.76 5.40
CA ASN A 592 34.74 -6.81 6.52
C ASN A 592 34.05 -5.53 6.09
N GLN A 593 34.38 -4.99 4.91
CA GLN A 593 33.73 -3.79 4.37
C GLN A 593 32.24 -4.03 4.15
N LEU A 594 31.88 -5.18 3.58
CA LEU A 594 30.49 -5.54 3.33
C LEU A 594 29.72 -5.75 4.65
N TRP A 595 30.36 -6.31 5.67
CA TRP A 595 29.78 -6.42 7.00
C TRP A 595 29.53 -5.03 7.59
N GLU A 596 30.56 -4.22 7.75
CA GLU A 596 30.51 -2.92 8.44
C GLU A 596 29.52 -1.92 7.82
N THR A 597 29.29 -2.01 6.51
CA THR A 597 28.48 -1.01 5.77
C THR A 597 27.08 -1.49 5.40
N THR A 598 26.88 -2.81 5.23
CA THR A 598 25.68 -3.32 4.55
C THR A 598 24.99 -4.48 5.29
N MET A 599 25.72 -5.22 6.14
CA MET A 599 25.17 -6.43 6.77
C MET A 599 25.03 -6.35 8.29
N ASP A 600 25.83 -5.54 8.97
CA ASP A 600 25.74 -5.36 10.42
C ASP A 600 24.41 -4.67 10.79
N PRO A 601 23.56 -5.30 11.60
CA PRO A 601 22.28 -4.71 12.02
C PRO A 601 22.40 -3.34 12.69
N GLU A 602 23.56 -3.01 13.29
CA GLU A 602 23.77 -1.75 14.00
C GLU A 602 24.16 -0.58 13.09
N THR A 603 24.75 -0.88 11.91
CA THR A 603 25.31 0.16 11.04
C THR A 603 24.70 0.20 9.65
N ARG A 604 24.09 -0.90 9.20
CA ARG A 604 23.50 -1.02 7.85
C ARG A 604 22.27 -0.14 7.67
N THR A 605 22.06 0.28 6.43
CA THR A 605 20.80 0.93 6.01
C THR A 605 19.99 -0.03 5.13
N LEU A 606 18.73 -0.27 5.52
CA LEU A 606 17.77 -1.07 4.76
C LEU A 606 16.56 -0.21 4.38
N ILE A 607 16.14 -0.29 3.12
CA ILE A 607 14.85 0.23 2.68
C ILE A 607 13.81 -0.87 2.83
N ARG A 608 12.80 -0.67 3.66
CA ARG A 608 11.64 -1.56 3.73
C ARG A 608 10.76 -1.33 2.51
N VAL A 609 10.41 -2.42 1.82
CA VAL A 609 9.50 -2.35 0.68
C VAL A 609 8.06 -2.34 1.21
N THR A 610 7.28 -1.35 0.79
CA THR A 610 5.87 -1.18 1.17
C THR A 610 5.01 -1.02 -0.08
N ILE A 611 3.72 -1.34 0.06
CA ILE A 611 2.71 -1.06 -0.94
C ILE A 611 1.78 0.00 -0.33
N ASP A 612 2.00 1.26 -0.71
CA ASP A 612 1.18 2.36 -0.20
C ASP A 612 -0.18 2.40 -0.90
N ASP A 613 -0.19 2.09 -2.19
CA ASP A 613 -1.37 2.04 -3.05
C ASP A 613 -1.30 0.80 -3.95
N LEU A 614 -2.31 -0.09 -3.84
CA LEU A 614 -2.32 -1.36 -4.58
C LEU A 614 -2.69 -1.16 -6.06
N ALA A 615 -3.60 -0.24 -6.38
CA ALA A 615 -4.00 0.02 -7.76
C ALA A 615 -2.84 0.61 -8.55
N ARG A 616 -2.12 1.56 -7.96
CA ARG A 616 -0.90 2.14 -8.52
C ARG A 616 0.21 1.11 -8.68
N ALA A 617 0.45 0.28 -7.65
CA ALA A 617 1.46 -0.78 -7.71
C ALA A 617 1.12 -1.78 -8.82
N GLU A 618 -0.16 -2.20 -8.91
CA GLU A 618 -0.67 -3.08 -9.97
C GLU A 618 -0.41 -2.51 -11.36
N ARG A 619 -0.82 -1.25 -11.57
CA ARG A 619 -0.61 -0.60 -12.87
C ARG A 619 0.87 -0.42 -13.20
N ARG A 620 1.69 0.00 -12.25
CA ARG A 620 3.15 0.16 -12.47
C ARG A 620 3.83 -1.15 -12.82
N VAL A 621 3.50 -2.24 -12.13
CA VAL A 621 4.06 -3.55 -12.44
C VAL A 621 3.61 -4.00 -13.83
N SER A 622 2.32 -3.88 -14.15
CA SER A 622 1.79 -4.24 -15.48
C SER A 622 2.40 -3.41 -16.61
N VAL A 623 2.53 -2.09 -16.45
CA VAL A 623 3.12 -1.20 -17.47
C VAL A 623 4.62 -1.45 -17.64
N LEU A 624 5.37 -1.49 -16.53
CA LEU A 624 6.83 -1.54 -16.59
C LEU A 624 7.36 -2.94 -16.88
N MET A 625 6.68 -3.99 -16.42
CA MET A 625 7.14 -5.37 -16.52
C MET A 625 6.34 -6.22 -17.51
N GLY A 626 5.16 -5.75 -17.94
CA GLY A 626 4.28 -6.43 -18.89
C GLY A 626 4.84 -6.52 -20.33
N ASP A 627 4.07 -7.14 -21.23
CA ASP A 627 4.50 -7.41 -22.62
C ASP A 627 4.43 -6.18 -23.53
N LYS A 628 3.46 -5.29 -23.29
CA LYS A 628 3.23 -4.11 -24.14
C LYS A 628 4.35 -3.07 -23.97
N ALA A 629 5.02 -2.71 -25.07
CA ALA A 629 6.11 -1.73 -25.06
C ALA A 629 5.61 -0.28 -25.10
N ALA A 630 4.47 -0.01 -25.74
CA ALA A 630 3.96 1.34 -25.92
C ALA A 630 3.59 2.03 -24.58
N PRO A 631 2.82 1.40 -23.66
CA PRO A 631 2.53 1.99 -22.35
C PRO A 631 3.79 2.24 -21.52
N ARG A 632 4.78 1.36 -21.59
CA ARG A 632 6.08 1.53 -20.91
C ARG A 632 6.84 2.73 -21.44
N ARG A 633 6.89 2.90 -22.78
CA ARG A 633 7.55 4.07 -23.40
C ARG A 633 6.88 5.35 -22.94
N GLN A 634 5.55 5.41 -23.03
CA GLN A 634 4.79 6.58 -22.60
C GLN A 634 5.06 6.91 -21.14
N TRP A 635 5.03 5.90 -20.26
CA TRP A 635 5.33 6.11 -18.85
C TRP A 635 6.73 6.69 -18.60
N ILE A 636 7.74 6.20 -19.35
CA ILE A 636 9.12 6.72 -19.26
C ILE A 636 9.18 8.17 -19.72
N GLU A 637 8.54 8.51 -20.85
CA GLU A 637 8.49 9.87 -21.38
C GLU A 637 7.82 10.84 -20.39
N ASP A 638 6.76 10.41 -19.71
CA ASP A 638 5.99 11.24 -18.77
C ASP A 638 6.67 11.41 -17.40
N ASN A 639 7.47 10.44 -16.96
CA ASN A 639 7.96 10.36 -15.57
C ASN A 639 9.48 10.51 -15.42
N VAL A 640 10.26 10.35 -16.48
CA VAL A 640 11.73 10.40 -16.42
C VAL A 640 12.24 11.68 -17.09
N LYS A 641 12.87 12.55 -16.30
CA LYS A 641 13.58 13.72 -16.82
C LYS A 641 15.04 13.33 -17.04
N PHE A 642 15.43 13.18 -18.30
CA PHE A 642 16.83 12.93 -18.65
C PHE A 642 17.61 14.25 -18.54
N THR A 643 18.62 14.30 -17.66
CA THR A 643 19.58 15.41 -17.59
C THR A 643 20.82 15.08 -18.42
N LEU A 644 21.47 16.09 -19.01
CA LEU A 644 22.70 15.91 -19.79
C LEU A 644 23.85 15.29 -18.98
N GLU A 645 23.83 15.44 -17.66
CA GLU A 645 24.81 14.87 -16.73
C GLU A 645 24.70 13.33 -16.63
N GLU A 646 23.53 12.76 -16.83
CA GLU A 646 23.32 11.30 -16.82
C GLU A 646 23.84 10.64 -18.11
N ASN A 647 24.02 11.40 -19.20
CA ASN A 647 24.55 10.90 -20.46
C ASN A 647 26.09 10.77 -20.50
N THR A 648 26.80 11.22 -19.47
CA THR A 648 28.27 11.15 -19.39
C THR A 648 28.78 9.93 -18.60
N VAL A 649 27.90 9.00 -18.23
CA VAL A 649 28.23 7.79 -17.44
C VAL A 649 28.17 6.52 -18.31
N PHE A 650 28.53 6.62 -19.60
CA PHE A 650 28.78 5.43 -20.43
C PHE A 650 30.28 5.28 -20.73
#